data_36457ddc35a4b62e4fc40107affa52ac
#
_entry.id   36457ddc35a4b62e4fc40107affa52ac
#
_cell.length_a   1.000
_cell.length_b   1.000
_cell.length_c   1.000
_cell.angle_alpha   90.00
_cell.angle_beta   90.00
_cell.angle_gamma   90.00
#
_symmetry.space_group_name_H-M   'P 1'
#
loop_
_entity.id
_entity.type
_entity.pdbx_description
1 polymer ?
#
loop_
_entity_poly.entity_id
_entity_poly.type
_entity_poly.pdbx_seq_one_letter_code
_entity_poly.pdbx_strand_id
1 'polypeptide(L)'
;MGLKSRWLPALVALLASGAFAQPLAPLPKPGPAPTPTSVASQPTSSATLDRKDLETWLDGFMPYALERGDIPGAVVAVVKDGQPVLVKGFGFSDTARRTLVSPDTLFRPGSVSKLFTWTAVMQLVAQGKLDLDKDVDTYLDFKIPPRPDGPVTLRRLMTHTPGFEEAVQGLISDDPRRMEPLDKVLKTWVPTRIYPAGSTPAYSNYGAALAGYVVERVSGEPFAQYVEHHIFSPLGMASSSFRQPLPATLKPRMASGYETGSGKAEGYELINASPAGALASSGADMARFMIAHLDDEAGANRLLPQAYAKEMHRTYAPGIGPLNRMALGFYESNMNGRRIVSHGGDTQWFHSDLNLFIDDGVGIYVSVNSPGREGAAHLLRGALLREFTDRYFPGPPDIRRVAPGMAKAHAALMTGTYENSRTSRDNFASIADIISPTQASPGPDNTLVVSGFVGVNGQPVIWRESEPFVWHDAAGKRTLAATVKDGKVLRFSTDDRSAFMIYQPAPWTRSAGWLVPALGAAAAALLLTALLWPVVVLVRWKYGARFALQGAQAHSYRAVRIAAIAALAVAGGWVAILLIGLLELDVFGPPAAPWLLLLGLFGPAVLAASLAAALWDAWQIWTRRKGWRSWFARLWSVVLVASMAVIVWTALVFHLYGPTTHY
;
A
#
# COMPACT_ATOMS: atom_id res chain seq x y z
N MET A 1 17.83 -27.36 -9.11
CA MET A 1 17.54 -28.58 -8.34
C MET A 1 18.27 -28.49 -7.03
N GLY A 2 17.54 -28.41 -5.90
CA GLY A 2 18.11 -28.36 -4.56
C GLY A 2 17.27 -27.50 -3.61
N LEU A 3 15.96 -27.81 -3.46
CA LEU A 3 15.16 -27.29 -2.35
C LEU A 3 15.71 -27.88 -1.04
N LYS A 4 16.44 -27.09 -0.31
CA LYS A 4 16.91 -27.46 1.04
C LYS A 4 15.73 -27.42 2.01
N SER A 5 15.40 -28.56 2.57
CA SER A 5 14.35 -28.90 3.53
C SER A 5 14.43 -28.18 4.89
N ARG A 6 14.60 -26.86 4.92
CA ARG A 6 14.70 -26.07 6.17
C ARG A 6 13.38 -25.46 6.64
N TRP A 7 12.28 -25.62 5.89
CA TRP A 7 11.04 -24.87 6.10
C TRP A 7 9.90 -25.66 6.78
N LEU A 8 10.00 -26.99 6.87
CA LEU A 8 8.97 -27.80 7.52
C LEU A 8 8.74 -27.48 9.01
N PRO A 9 9.80 -27.16 9.82
CA PRO A 9 9.58 -26.78 11.22
C PRO A 9 8.95 -25.40 11.40
N ALA A 10 9.23 -24.44 10.51
CA ALA A 10 8.67 -23.09 10.59
C ALA A 10 7.16 -23.06 10.27
N LEU A 11 6.73 -23.85 9.28
CA LEU A 11 5.32 -23.98 8.93
C LEU A 11 4.49 -24.62 10.05
N VAL A 12 5.06 -25.61 10.75
CA VAL A 12 4.42 -26.26 11.91
C VAL A 12 4.40 -25.30 13.12
N ALA A 13 5.42 -24.49 13.32
CA ALA A 13 5.45 -23.48 14.38
C ALA A 13 4.46 -22.32 14.15
N LEU A 14 4.25 -21.90 12.88
CA LEU A 14 3.25 -20.86 12.55
C LEU A 14 1.81 -21.38 12.69
N LEU A 15 1.56 -22.64 12.41
CA LEU A 15 0.24 -23.28 12.60
C LEU A 15 -0.04 -23.63 14.08
N ALA A 16 1.03 -23.81 14.88
CA ALA A 16 0.92 -24.08 16.32
C ALA A 16 0.87 -22.80 17.16
N SER A 17 1.43 -21.71 16.70
CA SER A 17 1.20 -20.38 17.25
C SER A 17 -0.12 -19.84 16.69
N GLY A 18 -1.24 -20.45 17.13
CA GLY A 18 -2.53 -19.77 17.07
C GLY A 18 -2.32 -18.40 17.67
N ALA A 19 -2.48 -17.36 16.85
CA ALA A 19 -2.57 -15.99 17.35
C ALA A 19 -3.84 -15.89 18.19
N PHE A 20 -3.81 -16.49 19.36
CA PHE A 20 -4.55 -15.96 20.48
C PHE A 20 -3.97 -14.55 20.62
N ALA A 21 -4.79 -13.56 20.34
CA ALA A 21 -4.55 -12.24 20.86
C ALA A 21 -4.25 -12.45 22.35
N GLN A 22 -2.98 -12.38 22.71
CA GLN A 22 -2.64 -12.33 24.12
C GLN A 22 -3.42 -11.13 24.63
N PRO A 23 -4.24 -11.28 25.69
CA PRO A 23 -4.79 -10.12 26.35
C PRO A 23 -3.57 -9.25 26.63
N LEU A 24 -3.56 -8.03 26.08
CA LEU A 24 -2.53 -7.03 26.35
C LEU A 24 -2.22 -7.11 27.82
N ALA A 25 -0.97 -7.42 28.19
CA ALA A 25 -0.55 -7.41 29.56
C ALA A 25 -1.07 -6.11 30.18
N PRO A 26 -1.67 -6.13 31.38
CA PRO A 26 -2.19 -4.92 31.98
C PRO A 26 -1.07 -3.90 31.96
N LEU A 27 -1.31 -2.76 31.30
CA LEU A 27 -0.37 -1.64 31.26
C LEU A 27 0.09 -1.38 32.71
N PRO A 28 1.38 -1.17 32.96
CA PRO A 28 1.85 -0.79 34.29
C PRO A 28 1.03 0.42 34.74
N LYS A 29 0.53 0.39 35.96
CA LYS A 29 -0.25 1.50 36.53
C LYS A 29 0.53 2.79 36.27
N PRO A 30 -0.10 3.84 35.72
CA PRO A 30 0.58 5.12 35.50
C PRO A 30 1.19 5.55 36.85
N GLY A 31 2.50 5.79 36.83
CA GLY A 31 3.13 6.52 37.93
C GLY A 31 2.46 7.90 38.07
N PRO A 32 2.62 8.59 39.20
CA PRO A 32 2.06 9.91 39.36
C PRO A 32 2.44 10.76 38.16
N ALA A 33 1.42 11.40 37.55
CA ALA A 33 1.61 12.24 36.40
C ALA A 33 2.76 13.22 36.65
N PRO A 34 3.78 13.30 35.76
CA PRO A 34 4.80 14.31 35.94
C PRO A 34 4.11 15.67 35.95
N THR A 35 4.47 16.48 36.94
CA THR A 35 4.04 17.89 37.01
C THR A 35 4.25 18.50 35.64
N PRO A 36 3.29 19.21 35.04
CA PRO A 36 3.46 19.79 33.72
C PRO A 36 4.67 20.71 33.78
N THR A 37 5.80 20.23 33.29
CA THR A 37 6.96 21.09 33.01
C THR A 37 6.46 22.07 31.96
N SER A 38 6.60 23.35 32.22
CA SER A 38 6.25 24.39 31.26
C SER A 38 6.82 23.97 29.90
N VAL A 39 5.96 23.81 28.92
CA VAL A 39 6.38 23.57 27.54
C VAL A 39 7.34 24.72 27.21
N ALA A 40 8.61 24.40 27.05
CA ALA A 40 9.59 25.38 26.62
C ALA A 40 9.02 26.03 25.35
N SER A 41 8.83 27.33 25.39
CA SER A 41 8.40 28.09 24.22
C SER A 41 9.33 27.70 23.08
N GLN A 42 8.78 27.14 22.00
CA GLN A 42 9.58 26.87 20.81
C GLN A 42 10.30 28.14 20.39
N PRO A 43 11.54 28.06 19.93
CA PRO A 43 12.25 29.23 19.46
C PRO A 43 11.40 29.87 18.35
N THR A 44 11.03 31.12 18.55
CA THR A 44 10.19 31.92 17.63
C THR A 44 10.97 32.37 16.38
N SER A 45 12.27 32.06 16.30
CA SER A 45 13.12 32.36 15.14
C SER A 45 13.40 31.08 14.34
N SER A 46 12.97 31.06 13.07
CA SER A 46 13.40 30.04 12.11
C SER A 46 14.90 30.15 11.83
N ALA A 47 15.58 29.02 11.64
CA ALA A 47 16.91 29.03 11.05
C ALA A 47 16.83 29.59 9.62
N THR A 48 17.87 30.30 9.20
CA THR A 48 17.97 30.71 7.80
C THR A 48 18.28 29.52 6.93
N LEU A 49 17.48 29.30 5.89
CA LEU A 49 17.77 28.24 4.92
C LEU A 49 18.90 28.68 4.00
N ASP A 50 20.12 28.44 4.45
CA ASP A 50 21.36 28.61 3.67
C ASP A 50 22.14 27.29 3.60
N ARG A 51 23.13 27.27 2.69
CA ARG A 51 23.92 26.06 2.42
C ARG A 51 24.65 25.55 3.66
N LYS A 52 25.22 26.42 4.45
CA LYS A 52 26.07 26.05 5.60
C LYS A 52 25.24 25.42 6.72
N ASP A 53 24.13 26.05 7.06
CA ASP A 53 23.22 25.53 8.10
C ASP A 53 22.60 24.20 7.66
N LEU A 54 22.10 24.14 6.41
CA LEU A 54 21.51 22.94 5.83
C LEU A 54 22.51 21.77 5.79
N GLU A 55 23.74 22.00 5.35
CA GLU A 55 24.77 20.98 5.27
C GLU A 55 25.15 20.48 6.66
N THR A 56 25.34 21.38 7.62
CA THR A 56 25.66 21.02 9.01
C THR A 56 24.57 20.16 9.64
N TRP A 57 23.31 20.55 9.43
CA TRP A 57 22.16 19.80 9.96
C TRP A 57 22.04 18.41 9.30
N LEU A 58 22.14 18.32 7.98
CA LEU A 58 22.07 17.05 7.26
C LEU A 58 23.23 16.12 7.60
N ASP A 59 24.43 16.65 7.85
CA ASP A 59 25.60 15.85 8.25
C ASP A 59 25.44 15.23 9.65
N GLY A 60 24.64 15.83 10.50
CA GLY A 60 24.25 15.22 11.78
C GLY A 60 23.07 14.24 11.64
N PHE A 61 22.08 14.58 10.83
CA PHE A 61 20.83 13.82 10.72
C PHE A 61 20.98 12.56 9.85
N MET A 62 21.49 12.70 8.61
CA MET A 62 21.47 11.63 7.63
C MET A 62 22.32 10.41 7.98
N PRO A 63 23.61 10.56 8.43
CA PRO A 63 24.40 9.39 8.79
C PRO A 63 23.79 8.58 9.92
N TYR A 64 23.28 9.24 10.96
CA TYR A 64 22.60 8.57 12.07
C TYR A 64 21.34 7.83 11.61
N ALA A 65 20.49 8.46 10.78
CA ALA A 65 19.27 7.86 10.28
C ALA A 65 19.54 6.64 9.37
N LEU A 66 20.55 6.72 8.51
CA LEU A 66 20.97 5.62 7.63
C LEU A 66 21.50 4.43 8.44
N GLU A 67 22.38 4.68 9.41
CA GLU A 67 22.94 3.63 10.28
C GLU A 67 21.86 2.95 11.10
N ARG A 68 20.99 3.71 11.77
CA ARG A 68 19.85 3.16 12.55
C ARG A 68 18.89 2.37 11.70
N GLY A 69 18.64 2.84 10.49
CA GLY A 69 17.74 2.19 9.53
C GLY A 69 18.35 1.01 8.79
N ASP A 70 19.66 0.76 8.91
CA ASP A 70 20.39 -0.21 8.09
C ASP A 70 20.15 0.06 6.58
N ILE A 71 20.31 1.34 6.19
CA ILE A 71 20.16 1.84 4.81
C ILE A 71 21.55 2.22 4.29
N PRO A 72 22.00 1.65 3.13
CA PRO A 72 23.37 1.86 2.66
C PRO A 72 23.67 3.30 2.25
N GLY A 73 22.73 3.96 1.57
CA GLY A 73 22.98 5.28 1.03
C GLY A 73 21.74 6.08 0.67
N ALA A 74 21.95 7.37 0.53
CA ALA A 74 20.91 8.34 0.17
C ALA A 74 21.49 9.49 -0.65
N VAL A 75 20.62 10.13 -1.45
CA VAL A 75 20.87 11.46 -2.01
C VAL A 75 19.81 12.43 -1.52
N VAL A 76 20.21 13.64 -1.12
CA VAL A 76 19.30 14.74 -0.75
C VAL A 76 19.59 15.91 -1.67
N ALA A 77 18.54 16.52 -2.22
CA ALA A 77 18.63 17.76 -2.99
C ALA A 77 17.67 18.80 -2.41
N VAL A 78 18.15 20.00 -2.16
CA VAL A 78 17.35 21.14 -1.72
C VAL A 78 17.59 22.31 -2.67
N VAL A 79 16.49 22.90 -3.13
CA VAL A 79 16.49 24.06 -4.04
C VAL A 79 15.75 25.21 -3.38
N LYS A 80 16.10 26.44 -3.73
CA LYS A 80 15.42 27.66 -3.28
C LYS A 80 15.59 28.75 -4.32
N ASP A 81 14.54 29.51 -4.58
CA ASP A 81 14.53 30.68 -5.45
C ASP A 81 15.22 30.41 -6.81
N GLY A 82 14.87 29.31 -7.45
CA GLY A 82 15.40 28.91 -8.75
C GLY A 82 16.84 28.36 -8.76
N GLN A 83 17.47 28.14 -7.60
CA GLN A 83 18.86 27.68 -7.49
C GLN A 83 18.99 26.46 -6.56
N PRO A 84 19.92 25.53 -6.85
CA PRO A 84 20.28 24.49 -5.89
C PRO A 84 20.97 25.11 -4.66
N VAL A 85 20.42 24.91 -3.47
CA VAL A 85 21.08 25.22 -2.21
C VAL A 85 22.10 24.16 -1.87
N LEU A 86 21.72 22.88 -2.00
CA LEU A 86 22.56 21.73 -1.73
C LEU A 86 22.08 20.52 -2.53
N VAL A 87 23.02 19.77 -3.12
CA VAL A 87 22.80 18.39 -3.58
C VAL A 87 23.93 17.56 -2.99
N LYS A 88 23.60 16.59 -2.13
CA LYS A 88 24.59 15.83 -1.38
C LYS A 88 24.23 14.35 -1.27
N GLY A 89 25.25 13.50 -1.50
CA GLY A 89 25.16 12.07 -1.25
C GLY A 89 25.61 11.72 0.17
N PHE A 90 25.02 10.66 0.73
CA PHE A 90 25.34 10.10 2.04
C PHE A 90 25.49 8.59 1.90
N GLY A 91 26.48 8.00 2.59
CA GLY A 91 26.71 6.56 2.56
C GLY A 91 27.17 6.03 1.20
N PHE A 92 26.74 4.81 0.85
CA PHE A 92 27.27 4.04 -0.27
C PHE A 92 26.22 3.75 -1.34
N SER A 93 26.59 3.96 -2.60
CA SER A 93 25.83 3.47 -3.77
C SER A 93 26.12 1.99 -4.05
N ASP A 94 27.29 1.50 -3.63
CA ASP A 94 27.69 0.08 -3.67
C ASP A 94 28.52 -0.22 -2.41
N THR A 95 27.96 -1.06 -1.53
CA THR A 95 28.61 -1.38 -0.25
C THR A 95 29.82 -2.29 -0.43
N ALA A 96 29.78 -3.21 -1.41
CA ALA A 96 30.85 -4.16 -1.66
C ALA A 96 32.11 -3.46 -2.21
N ARG A 97 31.90 -2.49 -3.11
CA ARG A 97 32.98 -1.67 -3.69
C ARG A 97 33.28 -0.42 -2.85
N ARG A 98 32.50 -0.16 -1.80
CA ARG A 98 32.58 1.07 -0.99
C ARG A 98 32.48 2.34 -1.83
N THR A 99 31.70 2.31 -2.91
CA THR A 99 31.47 3.47 -3.77
C THR A 99 30.52 4.43 -3.07
N LEU A 100 30.95 5.66 -2.84
CA LEU A 100 30.14 6.67 -2.18
C LEU A 100 29.00 7.15 -3.07
N VAL A 101 27.90 7.56 -2.47
CA VAL A 101 26.85 8.28 -3.17
C VAL A 101 27.36 9.70 -3.50
N SER A 102 27.11 10.14 -4.73
CA SER A 102 27.41 11.50 -5.21
C SER A 102 26.11 12.18 -5.71
N PRO A 103 26.13 13.50 -5.96
CA PRO A 103 25.00 14.19 -6.61
C PRO A 103 24.55 13.58 -7.94
N ASP A 104 25.45 12.92 -8.66
CA ASP A 104 25.22 12.31 -9.97
C ASP A 104 24.95 10.81 -9.91
N THR A 105 24.95 10.20 -8.74
CA THR A 105 24.54 8.82 -8.55
C THR A 105 23.06 8.67 -8.89
N LEU A 106 22.72 7.67 -9.72
CA LEU A 106 21.35 7.40 -10.12
C LEU A 106 20.65 6.53 -9.06
N PHE A 107 19.44 6.92 -8.75
CA PHE A 107 18.47 6.17 -7.96
C PHE A 107 17.23 5.85 -8.79
N ARG A 108 16.37 4.99 -8.28
CA ARG A 108 15.05 4.71 -8.85
C ARG A 108 13.99 5.49 -8.05
N PRO A 109 13.52 6.66 -8.52
CA PRO A 109 12.56 7.47 -7.78
C PRO A 109 11.18 6.83 -7.61
N GLY A 110 10.96 5.64 -8.18
CA GLY A 110 9.68 4.94 -8.11
C GLY A 110 8.55 5.81 -8.65
N SER A 111 7.48 5.93 -7.91
CA SER A 111 6.28 6.66 -8.35
C SER A 111 6.46 8.18 -8.50
N VAL A 112 7.55 8.78 -8.06
CA VAL A 112 7.90 10.18 -8.44
C VAL A 112 8.02 10.31 -9.96
N SER A 113 8.28 9.20 -10.68
CA SER A 113 8.22 9.10 -12.14
C SER A 113 6.92 9.63 -12.74
N LYS A 114 5.80 9.47 -12.03
CA LYS A 114 4.48 9.93 -12.47
C LYS A 114 4.42 11.44 -12.69
N LEU A 115 5.22 12.21 -11.96
CA LEU A 115 5.27 13.66 -12.14
C LEU A 115 5.75 14.04 -13.56
N PHE A 116 6.65 13.26 -14.12
CA PHE A 116 7.11 13.43 -15.52
C PHE A 116 6.02 13.04 -16.52
N THR A 117 5.27 11.99 -16.23
CA THR A 117 4.11 11.58 -17.03
C THR A 117 3.03 12.66 -17.04
N TRP A 118 2.70 13.20 -15.87
CA TRP A 118 1.70 14.26 -15.73
C TRP A 118 2.15 15.56 -16.39
N THR A 119 3.45 15.88 -16.29
CA THR A 119 4.04 17.03 -16.98
C THR A 119 3.93 16.87 -18.49
N ALA A 120 4.23 15.69 -19.04
CA ALA A 120 4.06 15.39 -20.46
C ALA A 120 2.59 15.54 -20.91
N VAL A 121 1.63 15.06 -20.12
CA VAL A 121 0.20 15.29 -20.39
C VAL A 121 -0.11 16.79 -20.43
N MET A 122 0.36 17.56 -19.46
CA MET A 122 0.09 19.00 -19.37
C MET A 122 0.78 19.80 -20.48
N GLN A 123 1.94 19.34 -21.00
CA GLN A 123 2.55 19.93 -22.20
C GLN A 123 1.64 19.77 -23.42
N LEU A 124 1.04 18.60 -23.62
CA LEU A 124 0.11 18.35 -24.71
C LEU A 124 -1.23 19.07 -24.52
N VAL A 125 -1.67 19.25 -23.27
CA VAL A 125 -2.83 20.11 -22.95
C VAL A 125 -2.54 21.57 -23.31
N ALA A 126 -1.37 22.09 -22.94
CA ALA A 126 -0.96 23.44 -23.27
C ALA A 126 -0.85 23.68 -24.79
N GLN A 127 -0.55 22.63 -25.55
CA GLN A 127 -0.54 22.64 -27.02
C GLN A 127 -1.94 22.48 -27.65
N GLY A 128 -3.00 22.31 -26.84
CA GLY A 128 -4.36 22.07 -27.32
C GLY A 128 -4.57 20.67 -27.96
N LYS A 129 -3.61 19.76 -27.81
CA LYS A 129 -3.68 18.39 -28.35
C LYS A 129 -4.45 17.43 -27.43
N LEU A 130 -4.49 17.73 -26.15
CA LEU A 130 -5.23 16.98 -25.12
C LEU A 130 -6.20 17.89 -24.37
N ASP A 131 -7.31 17.33 -23.94
CA ASP A 131 -8.29 17.95 -23.05
C ASP A 131 -8.38 17.12 -21.78
N LEU A 132 -8.23 17.76 -20.61
CA LEU A 132 -8.24 17.10 -19.31
C LEU A 132 -9.57 16.44 -18.98
N ASP A 133 -10.67 16.94 -19.51
CA ASP A 133 -12.03 16.52 -19.15
C ASP A 133 -12.70 15.65 -20.21
N LYS A 134 -12.05 15.46 -21.35
CA LYS A 134 -12.53 14.57 -22.41
C LYS A 134 -12.31 13.12 -22.04
N ASP A 135 -13.22 12.23 -22.49
CA ASP A 135 -13.07 10.79 -22.33
C ASP A 135 -11.77 10.31 -23.00
N VAL A 136 -10.91 9.63 -22.23
CA VAL A 136 -9.62 9.12 -22.72
C VAL A 136 -9.78 8.11 -23.85
N ASP A 137 -10.92 7.44 -23.96
CA ASP A 137 -11.26 6.54 -25.05
C ASP A 137 -11.17 7.20 -26.43
N THR A 138 -11.21 8.53 -26.49
CA THR A 138 -11.05 9.30 -27.75
C THR A 138 -9.60 9.33 -28.22
N TYR A 139 -8.64 9.05 -27.35
CA TYR A 139 -7.21 9.03 -27.63
C TYR A 139 -6.64 7.62 -27.72
N LEU A 140 -7.42 6.60 -27.29
CA LEU A 140 -6.99 5.20 -27.25
C LEU A 140 -7.39 4.43 -28.52
N ASP A 141 -6.67 3.35 -28.79
CA ASP A 141 -6.99 2.35 -29.82
C ASP A 141 -7.67 1.09 -29.24
N PHE A 142 -8.09 1.16 -28.00
CA PHE A 142 -8.94 0.18 -27.32
C PHE A 142 -9.96 0.92 -26.44
N LYS A 143 -10.87 0.18 -25.79
CA LYS A 143 -11.95 0.76 -24.97
C LYS A 143 -11.83 0.36 -23.53
N ILE A 144 -12.08 1.33 -22.64
CA ILE A 144 -12.25 1.08 -21.23
C ILE A 144 -13.73 0.74 -20.98
N PRO A 145 -14.03 -0.33 -20.22
CA PRO A 145 -15.42 -0.69 -19.92
C PRO A 145 -16.20 0.50 -19.37
N PRO A 146 -17.34 0.86 -19.99
CA PRO A 146 -18.10 2.05 -19.57
C PRO A 146 -18.78 1.83 -18.22
N ARG A 147 -18.99 2.93 -17.51
CA ARG A 147 -19.80 2.96 -16.28
C ARG A 147 -20.82 4.10 -16.32
N PRO A 148 -22.01 3.91 -15.68
CA PRO A 148 -23.06 4.94 -15.68
C PRO A 148 -22.65 6.24 -15.00
N ASP A 149 -21.69 6.20 -14.08
CA ASP A 149 -21.20 7.32 -13.27
C ASP A 149 -20.15 8.19 -14.00
N GLY A 150 -19.87 7.90 -15.25
CA GLY A 150 -19.11 8.77 -16.14
C GLY A 150 -17.81 8.18 -16.68
N PRO A 151 -17.19 8.88 -17.65
CA PRO A 151 -16.01 8.42 -18.38
C PRO A 151 -14.74 8.46 -17.52
N VAL A 152 -13.69 7.83 -18.00
CA VAL A 152 -12.32 8.06 -17.52
C VAL A 152 -11.77 9.29 -18.25
N THR A 153 -11.28 10.28 -17.51
CA THR A 153 -10.67 11.49 -18.07
C THR A 153 -9.25 11.66 -17.55
N LEU A 154 -8.41 12.43 -18.25
CA LEU A 154 -7.05 12.70 -17.77
C LEU A 154 -7.03 13.37 -16.41
N ARG A 155 -7.94 14.31 -16.12
CA ARG A 155 -8.08 14.92 -14.81
C ARG A 155 -8.36 13.88 -13.72
N ARG A 156 -9.23 12.91 -13.99
CA ARG A 156 -9.52 11.80 -13.06
C ARG A 156 -8.33 10.86 -12.89
N LEU A 157 -7.57 10.59 -13.95
CA LEU A 157 -6.33 9.81 -13.85
C LEU A 157 -5.30 10.52 -12.96
N MET A 158 -5.08 11.83 -13.19
CA MET A 158 -4.11 12.64 -12.45
C MET A 158 -4.51 12.86 -10.97
N THR A 159 -5.78 12.76 -10.63
CA THR A 159 -6.27 12.86 -9.24
C THR A 159 -6.55 11.49 -8.62
N HIS A 160 -6.20 10.39 -9.30
CA HIS A 160 -6.48 9.02 -8.88
C HIS A 160 -7.96 8.75 -8.56
N THR A 161 -8.87 9.40 -9.29
CA THR A 161 -10.33 9.24 -9.11
C THR A 161 -11.07 8.62 -10.30
N PRO A 162 -10.42 7.87 -11.24
CA PRO A 162 -11.17 7.17 -12.29
C PRO A 162 -11.99 5.99 -11.75
N GLY A 163 -11.64 5.52 -10.53
CA GLY A 163 -12.29 4.44 -9.82
C GLY A 163 -11.66 3.06 -10.00
N PHE A 164 -10.52 2.93 -10.67
CA PHE A 164 -9.81 1.66 -10.84
C PHE A 164 -9.41 1.04 -9.52
N GLU A 165 -9.54 -0.29 -9.43
CA GLU A 165 -8.89 -1.08 -8.37
C GLU A 165 -7.37 -1.14 -8.56
N GLU A 166 -6.64 -1.57 -7.53
CA GLU A 166 -5.19 -1.77 -7.61
C GLU A 166 -4.87 -2.96 -8.53
N ALA A 167 -3.84 -2.80 -9.35
CA ALA A 167 -3.31 -3.81 -10.25
C ALA A 167 -1.81 -3.95 -10.00
N VAL A 168 -1.38 -5.11 -9.51
CA VAL A 168 0.02 -5.34 -9.11
C VAL A 168 0.71 -6.46 -9.88
N GLN A 169 -0.03 -7.27 -10.63
CA GLN A 169 0.53 -8.39 -11.38
C GLN A 169 1.60 -7.94 -12.37
N GLY A 170 2.80 -8.49 -12.23
CA GLY A 170 3.91 -8.23 -13.14
C GLY A 170 4.36 -6.77 -13.19
N LEU A 171 4.00 -5.95 -12.19
CA LEU A 171 4.36 -4.53 -12.15
C LEU A 171 5.87 -4.34 -12.06
N ILE A 172 6.55 -5.14 -11.24
CA ILE A 172 8.00 -5.12 -11.03
C ILE A 172 8.55 -6.51 -11.33
N SER A 173 9.69 -6.59 -12.02
CA SER A 173 10.42 -7.82 -12.31
C SER A 173 11.92 -7.56 -12.38
N ASP A 174 12.74 -8.56 -12.11
CA ASP A 174 14.18 -8.57 -12.37
C ASP A 174 14.55 -9.26 -13.70
N ASP A 175 13.59 -9.92 -14.36
CA ASP A 175 13.77 -10.65 -15.61
C ASP A 175 13.39 -9.82 -16.84
N PRO A 176 14.35 -9.39 -17.67
CA PRO A 176 14.07 -8.62 -18.89
C PRO A 176 13.13 -9.32 -19.89
N ARG A 177 13.04 -10.65 -19.84
CA ARG A 177 12.15 -11.43 -20.72
C ARG A 177 10.68 -11.26 -20.40
N ARG A 178 10.36 -10.73 -19.22
CA ARG A 178 9.00 -10.43 -18.76
C ARG A 178 8.54 -9.01 -19.07
N MET A 179 9.44 -8.21 -19.67
CA MET A 179 9.08 -6.87 -20.12
C MET A 179 8.21 -6.93 -21.36
N GLU A 180 7.09 -6.25 -21.31
CA GLU A 180 6.14 -6.16 -22.40
C GLU A 180 5.99 -4.73 -22.92
N PRO A 181 5.65 -4.53 -24.22
CA PRO A 181 5.28 -3.22 -24.72
C PRO A 181 4.13 -2.61 -23.91
N LEU A 182 4.15 -1.29 -23.72
CA LEU A 182 3.18 -0.58 -22.88
C LEU A 182 1.73 -0.82 -23.32
N ASP A 183 1.49 -0.80 -24.64
CA ASP A 183 0.16 -1.08 -25.20
C ASP A 183 -0.33 -2.49 -24.85
N LYS A 184 0.55 -3.49 -24.91
CA LYS A 184 0.21 -4.86 -24.54
C LYS A 184 -0.13 -4.98 -23.07
N VAL A 185 0.67 -4.38 -22.18
CA VAL A 185 0.38 -4.33 -20.73
C VAL A 185 -1.02 -3.78 -20.46
N LEU A 186 -1.37 -2.65 -21.11
CA LEU A 186 -2.64 -1.97 -20.89
C LEU A 186 -3.85 -2.69 -21.50
N LYS A 187 -3.67 -3.36 -22.64
CA LYS A 187 -4.75 -4.07 -23.35
C LYS A 187 -5.03 -5.46 -22.79
N THR A 188 -4.02 -6.10 -22.18
CA THR A 188 -4.16 -7.46 -21.64
C THR A 188 -5.21 -7.53 -20.52
N TRP A 189 -5.24 -6.52 -19.67
CA TRP A 189 -6.23 -6.42 -18.62
C TRP A 189 -6.48 -4.97 -18.23
N VAL A 190 -7.76 -4.58 -18.26
CA VAL A 190 -8.24 -3.30 -17.74
C VAL A 190 -8.79 -3.55 -16.34
N PRO A 191 -8.20 -2.99 -15.27
CA PRO A 191 -8.69 -3.17 -13.91
C PRO A 191 -10.14 -2.71 -13.74
N THR A 192 -10.90 -3.41 -12.90
CA THR A 192 -12.28 -3.03 -12.64
C THR A 192 -12.37 -1.66 -11.97
N ARG A 193 -13.36 -0.89 -12.35
CA ARG A 193 -13.66 0.39 -11.72
C ARG A 193 -14.60 0.16 -10.54
N ILE A 194 -14.03 0.06 -9.34
CA ILE A 194 -14.74 -0.27 -8.08
C ILE A 194 -15.35 0.94 -7.37
N TYR A 195 -14.93 2.16 -7.72
CA TYR A 195 -15.48 3.41 -7.20
C TYR A 195 -16.18 4.21 -8.29
N PRO A 196 -17.23 4.99 -7.93
CA PRO A 196 -17.78 5.96 -8.85
C PRO A 196 -16.76 7.00 -9.28
N ALA A 197 -16.76 7.35 -10.56
CA ALA A 197 -15.82 8.30 -11.13
C ALA A 197 -15.88 9.66 -10.40
N GLY A 198 -14.71 10.17 -10.00
CA GLY A 198 -14.57 11.44 -9.28
C GLY A 198 -14.92 11.38 -7.78
N SER A 199 -15.30 10.21 -7.22
CA SER A 199 -15.80 10.14 -5.84
C SER A 199 -14.73 9.86 -4.78
N THR A 200 -13.83 8.94 -5.06
CA THR A 200 -12.86 8.43 -4.08
C THR A 200 -11.49 8.33 -4.72
N PRO A 201 -10.50 9.04 -4.19
CA PRO A 201 -9.11 8.83 -4.59
C PRO A 201 -8.68 7.39 -4.26
N ALA A 202 -8.26 6.67 -5.28
CA ALA A 202 -7.74 5.31 -5.21
C ALA A 202 -6.54 5.21 -6.16
N TYR A 203 -5.36 5.06 -5.60
CA TYR A 203 -4.11 5.08 -6.35
C TYR A 203 -4.07 3.99 -7.41
N SER A 204 -3.66 4.32 -8.63
CA SER A 204 -3.59 3.36 -9.73
C SER A 204 -2.33 3.55 -10.57
N ASN A 205 -1.49 2.52 -10.60
CA ASN A 205 -0.35 2.45 -11.51
C ASN A 205 -0.82 2.26 -12.95
N TYR A 206 -1.89 1.48 -13.16
CA TYR A 206 -2.53 1.33 -14.47
C TYR A 206 -2.97 2.69 -15.03
N GLY A 207 -3.62 3.52 -14.22
CA GLY A 207 -4.08 4.85 -14.65
C GLY A 207 -2.94 5.77 -15.07
N ALA A 208 -1.79 5.72 -14.40
CA ALA A 208 -0.62 6.49 -14.78
C ALA A 208 0.05 5.96 -16.07
N ALA A 209 0.13 4.63 -16.21
CA ALA A 209 0.63 3.99 -17.43
C ALA A 209 -0.27 4.32 -18.63
N LEU A 210 -1.60 4.31 -18.43
CA LEU A 210 -2.58 4.70 -19.45
C LEU A 210 -2.39 6.14 -19.92
N ALA A 211 -2.15 7.08 -19.00
CA ALA A 211 -1.87 8.47 -19.36
C ALA A 211 -0.56 8.60 -20.17
N GLY A 212 0.49 7.84 -19.79
CA GLY A 212 1.71 7.77 -20.59
C GLY A 212 1.48 7.21 -22.00
N TYR A 213 0.60 6.23 -22.13
CA TYR A 213 0.20 5.70 -23.43
C TYR A 213 -0.59 6.73 -24.26
N VAL A 214 -1.47 7.51 -23.64
CA VAL A 214 -2.13 8.66 -24.29
C VAL A 214 -1.10 9.67 -24.83
N VAL A 215 -0.01 9.92 -24.07
CA VAL A 215 1.09 10.76 -24.55
C VAL A 215 1.72 10.16 -25.81
N GLU A 216 2.03 8.85 -25.84
CA GLU A 216 2.57 8.18 -27.06
C GLU A 216 1.63 8.32 -28.25
N ARG A 217 0.33 8.04 -28.04
CA ARG A 217 -0.67 8.05 -29.11
C ARG A 217 -0.86 9.43 -29.73
N VAL A 218 -0.84 10.48 -28.91
CA VAL A 218 -1.15 11.84 -29.36
C VAL A 218 0.09 12.58 -29.87
N SER A 219 1.28 12.29 -29.29
CA SER A 219 2.53 12.88 -29.78
C SER A 219 3.10 12.15 -31.00
N GLY A 220 2.83 10.86 -31.16
CA GLY A 220 3.48 10.00 -32.15
C GLY A 220 4.90 9.56 -31.76
N GLU A 221 5.35 9.87 -30.53
CA GLU A 221 6.66 9.49 -29.99
C GLU A 221 6.49 8.42 -28.89
N PRO A 222 7.35 7.38 -28.83
CA PRO A 222 7.42 6.49 -27.68
C PRO A 222 7.62 7.31 -26.39
N PHE A 223 6.95 6.94 -25.29
CA PHE A 223 6.92 7.70 -24.04
C PHE A 223 8.31 8.10 -23.52
N ALA A 224 9.26 7.16 -23.50
CA ALA A 224 10.62 7.45 -23.06
C ALA A 224 11.32 8.51 -23.93
N GLN A 225 11.10 8.48 -25.25
CA GLN A 225 11.64 9.47 -26.18
C GLN A 225 10.97 10.83 -26.01
N TYR A 226 9.63 10.84 -25.84
CA TYR A 226 8.92 12.08 -25.56
C TYR A 226 9.49 12.80 -24.33
N VAL A 227 9.66 12.07 -23.23
CA VAL A 227 10.22 12.65 -21.99
C VAL A 227 11.67 13.09 -22.18
N GLU A 228 12.49 12.32 -22.90
CA GLU A 228 13.87 12.70 -23.25
C GLU A 228 13.93 14.01 -24.04
N HIS A 229 13.08 14.15 -25.07
CA HIS A 229 13.11 15.32 -25.96
C HIS A 229 12.47 16.56 -25.32
N HIS A 230 11.35 16.38 -24.61
CA HIS A 230 10.50 17.49 -24.18
C HIS A 230 10.63 17.86 -22.70
N ILE A 231 11.32 17.02 -21.89
CA ILE A 231 11.53 17.30 -20.46
C ILE A 231 13.02 17.25 -20.12
N PHE A 232 13.70 16.11 -20.36
CA PHE A 232 15.09 15.96 -19.92
C PHE A 232 16.05 16.89 -20.66
N SER A 233 16.00 16.92 -22.00
CA SER A 233 16.88 17.78 -22.79
C SER A 233 16.69 19.27 -22.49
N PRO A 234 15.48 19.82 -22.45
CA PRO A 234 15.27 21.23 -22.11
C PRO A 234 15.77 21.62 -20.72
N LEU A 235 15.69 20.70 -19.73
CA LEU A 235 16.14 20.92 -18.37
C LEU A 235 17.63 20.57 -18.15
N GLY A 236 18.31 19.99 -19.14
CA GLY A 236 19.69 19.50 -18.99
C GLY A 236 19.81 18.30 -18.04
N MET A 237 18.77 17.46 -17.94
CA MET A 237 18.73 16.26 -17.10
C MET A 237 19.43 15.07 -17.78
N ALA A 238 20.74 15.19 -17.99
CA ALA A 238 21.53 14.20 -18.72
C ALA A 238 21.78 12.88 -17.94
N SER A 239 21.39 12.84 -16.67
CA SER A 239 21.51 11.68 -15.78
C SER A 239 20.15 11.08 -15.47
N SER A 240 19.22 11.13 -16.42
CA SER A 240 17.84 10.63 -16.25
C SER A 240 17.41 9.80 -17.44
N SER A 241 16.65 8.72 -17.19
CA SER A 241 16.11 7.88 -18.26
C SER A 241 14.91 7.07 -17.81
N PHE A 242 13.91 6.92 -18.72
CA PHE A 242 12.83 5.94 -18.59
C PHE A 242 13.10 4.63 -19.34
N ARG A 243 14.21 4.56 -20.08
CA ARG A 243 14.55 3.36 -20.85
C ARG A 243 14.90 2.19 -19.94
N GLN A 244 14.38 1.04 -20.28
CA GLN A 244 14.65 -0.23 -19.61
C GLN A 244 14.98 -1.30 -20.67
N PRO A 245 16.15 -1.95 -20.58
CA PRO A 245 17.21 -1.74 -19.58
C PRO A 245 17.86 -0.35 -19.68
N LEU A 246 18.44 0.10 -18.56
CA LEU A 246 19.11 1.40 -18.46
C LEU A 246 20.21 1.54 -19.54
N PRO A 247 20.33 2.69 -20.22
CA PRO A 247 21.39 2.93 -21.22
C PRO A 247 22.79 2.63 -20.66
N ALA A 248 23.65 2.05 -21.49
CA ALA A 248 25.00 1.63 -21.08
C ALA A 248 25.86 2.77 -20.50
N THR A 249 25.66 4.00 -20.98
CA THR A 249 26.36 5.22 -20.50
C THR A 249 25.94 5.61 -19.08
N LEU A 250 24.73 5.23 -18.62
CA LEU A 250 24.19 5.56 -17.32
C LEU A 250 24.44 4.44 -16.28
N LYS A 251 24.54 3.18 -16.73
CA LYS A 251 24.73 2.02 -15.83
C LYS A 251 25.84 2.18 -14.80
N PRO A 252 27.04 2.72 -15.10
CA PRO A 252 28.12 2.84 -14.11
C PRO A 252 27.80 3.75 -12.91
N ARG A 253 26.80 4.63 -13.06
CA ARG A 253 26.38 5.57 -12.01
C ARG A 253 25.15 5.11 -11.24
N MET A 254 24.58 3.95 -11.61
CA MET A 254 23.38 3.41 -10.95
C MET A 254 23.76 2.84 -9.56
N ALA A 255 23.08 3.29 -8.53
CA ALA A 255 23.20 2.70 -7.21
C ALA A 255 22.67 1.26 -7.22
N SER A 256 23.30 0.37 -6.49
CA SER A 256 22.74 -0.94 -6.18
C SER A 256 21.58 -0.81 -5.21
N GLY A 257 20.52 -1.60 -5.39
CA GLY A 257 19.44 -1.75 -4.43
C GLY A 257 19.77 -2.80 -3.37
N TYR A 258 19.21 -2.67 -2.18
CA TYR A 258 19.43 -3.59 -1.05
C TYR A 258 18.14 -3.81 -0.28
N GLU A 259 17.94 -5.00 0.27
CA GLU A 259 16.90 -5.20 1.29
C GLU A 259 17.28 -4.48 2.58
N THR A 260 18.54 -4.65 3.02
CA THR A 260 19.15 -3.89 4.13
C THR A 260 20.60 -3.56 3.77
N GLY A 261 21.17 -2.51 4.37
CA GLY A 261 22.54 -2.06 4.12
C GLY A 261 23.60 -3.10 4.47
N SER A 262 23.31 -3.97 5.44
CA SER A 262 24.16 -5.10 5.82
C SER A 262 23.99 -6.32 4.90
N GLY A 263 23.02 -6.29 4.00
CA GLY A 263 22.72 -7.37 3.04
C GLY A 263 23.57 -7.31 1.77
N LYS A 264 23.26 -8.18 0.82
CA LYS A 264 23.85 -8.19 -0.53
C LYS A 264 23.12 -7.22 -1.45
N ALA A 265 23.79 -6.82 -2.54
CA ALA A 265 23.16 -6.08 -3.62
C ALA A 265 22.12 -6.96 -4.35
N GLU A 266 20.97 -6.37 -4.64
CA GLU A 266 19.86 -6.99 -5.36
C GLU A 266 19.89 -6.63 -6.86
N GLY A 267 19.04 -7.30 -7.66
CA GLY A 267 18.94 -7.08 -9.09
C GLY A 267 18.35 -5.71 -9.46
N TYR A 268 18.59 -5.28 -10.71
CA TYR A 268 17.97 -4.07 -11.23
C TYR A 268 16.48 -4.33 -11.50
N GLU A 269 15.63 -3.55 -10.86
CA GLU A 269 14.17 -3.65 -11.00
C GLU A 269 13.71 -3.11 -12.35
N LEU A 270 12.89 -3.86 -13.03
CA LEU A 270 12.22 -3.48 -14.28
C LEU A 270 10.74 -3.24 -14.00
N ILE A 271 10.18 -2.16 -14.53
CA ILE A 271 8.80 -1.73 -14.31
C ILE A 271 8.02 -1.82 -15.63
N ASN A 272 7.08 -2.76 -15.75
CA ASN A 272 6.27 -2.92 -16.95
C ASN A 272 5.38 -1.71 -17.24
N ALA A 273 4.78 -1.12 -16.23
CA ALA A 273 4.04 0.14 -16.33
C ALA A 273 5.02 1.34 -16.35
N SER A 274 5.91 1.40 -17.35
CA SER A 274 7.03 2.35 -17.40
C SER A 274 6.67 3.79 -17.01
N PRO A 275 5.60 4.43 -17.53
CA PRO A 275 5.24 5.79 -17.15
C PRO A 275 4.88 5.96 -15.66
N ALA A 276 4.56 4.86 -14.98
CA ALA A 276 4.16 4.88 -13.57
C ALA A 276 5.33 4.79 -12.58
N GLY A 277 6.54 4.34 -13.03
CA GLY A 277 7.58 4.07 -12.04
C GLY A 277 9.00 3.81 -12.55
N ALA A 278 9.25 3.84 -13.86
CA ALA A 278 10.50 3.33 -14.43
C ALA A 278 11.68 4.31 -14.43
N LEU A 279 11.50 5.55 -14.01
CA LEU A 279 12.57 6.56 -14.01
C LEU A 279 13.79 6.07 -13.22
N ALA A 280 14.97 6.28 -13.81
CA ALA A 280 16.24 6.36 -13.10
C ALA A 280 16.72 7.79 -13.20
N SER A 281 17.13 8.43 -12.10
CA SER A 281 17.55 9.83 -12.08
C SER A 281 18.53 10.11 -10.96
N SER A 282 19.32 11.17 -11.11
CA SER A 282 20.24 11.66 -10.09
C SER A 282 19.63 12.76 -9.23
N GLY A 283 20.19 13.00 -8.04
CA GLY A 283 19.78 14.12 -7.19
C GLY A 283 19.95 15.47 -7.88
N ALA A 284 21.01 15.63 -8.68
CA ALA A 284 21.26 16.85 -9.45
C ALA A 284 20.16 17.12 -10.51
N ASP A 285 19.73 16.07 -11.21
CA ASP A 285 18.65 16.21 -12.20
C ASP A 285 17.29 16.45 -11.53
N MET A 286 17.02 15.80 -10.40
CA MET A 286 15.79 16.05 -9.64
C MET A 286 15.72 17.48 -9.11
N ALA A 287 16.86 18.08 -8.75
CA ALA A 287 16.92 19.50 -8.40
C ALA A 287 16.48 20.39 -9.57
N ARG A 288 16.93 20.10 -10.81
CA ARG A 288 16.50 20.84 -12.02
C ARG A 288 14.99 20.71 -12.25
N PHE A 289 14.44 19.51 -12.05
CA PHE A 289 13.00 19.28 -12.18
C PHE A 289 12.21 20.07 -11.13
N MET A 290 12.65 20.08 -9.87
CA MET A 290 12.01 20.88 -8.81
C MET A 290 12.03 22.38 -9.14
N ILE A 291 13.18 22.90 -9.58
CA ILE A 291 13.31 24.31 -9.99
C ILE A 291 12.32 24.64 -11.11
N ALA A 292 12.20 23.78 -12.12
CA ALA A 292 11.30 24.00 -13.24
C ALA A 292 9.81 24.04 -12.84
N HIS A 293 9.42 23.43 -11.72
CA HIS A 293 8.08 23.48 -11.16
C HIS A 293 7.85 24.67 -10.20
N LEU A 294 8.92 25.21 -9.60
CA LEU A 294 8.86 26.32 -8.63
C LEU A 294 9.07 27.69 -9.27
N ASP A 295 9.64 27.75 -10.47
CA ASP A 295 9.99 29.00 -11.14
C ASP A 295 8.74 29.76 -11.61
N ASP A 296 8.39 30.79 -10.85
CA ASP A 296 7.16 31.56 -11.00
C ASP A 296 7.39 32.94 -11.67
N GLU A 297 8.61 33.48 -11.69
CA GLU A 297 8.82 34.90 -12.02
C GLU A 297 9.50 35.16 -13.36
N ALA A 298 10.22 34.24 -13.94
CA ALA A 298 11.16 34.62 -15.01
C ALA A 298 10.62 34.47 -16.44
N GLY A 299 9.39 34.02 -16.68
CA GLY A 299 8.91 33.74 -18.04
C GLY A 299 9.70 32.67 -18.76
N ALA A 300 10.63 32.03 -18.06
CA ALA A 300 11.57 31.02 -18.53
C ALA A 300 11.18 29.60 -18.07
N ASN A 301 9.93 29.38 -17.62
CA ASN A 301 9.48 28.00 -17.36
C ASN A 301 9.57 27.20 -18.66
N ARG A 302 10.73 26.53 -18.82
CA ARG A 302 11.06 25.74 -20.01
C ARG A 302 10.23 24.47 -20.12
N LEU A 303 9.47 24.15 -19.06
CA LEU A 303 8.72 22.89 -18.97
C LEU A 303 7.25 23.08 -19.33
N LEU A 304 6.58 24.04 -18.68
CA LEU A 304 5.15 24.36 -18.85
C LEU A 304 4.94 25.87 -18.83
N PRO A 305 3.96 26.41 -19.57
CA PRO A 305 3.48 27.75 -19.30
C PRO A 305 2.94 27.87 -17.86
N GLN A 306 3.18 28.98 -17.20
CA GLN A 306 2.89 29.20 -15.78
C GLN A 306 1.45 28.82 -15.37
N ALA A 307 0.46 29.13 -16.22
CA ALA A 307 -0.94 28.79 -15.93
C ALA A 307 -1.15 27.28 -15.75
N TYR A 308 -0.45 26.46 -16.54
CA TYR A 308 -0.56 25.00 -16.48
C TYR A 308 0.25 24.41 -15.31
N ALA A 309 1.38 24.98 -14.95
CA ALA A 309 2.10 24.62 -13.72
C ALA A 309 1.27 24.91 -12.48
N LYS A 310 0.66 26.12 -12.40
CA LYS A 310 -0.27 26.48 -11.32
C LYS A 310 -1.49 25.56 -11.26
N GLU A 311 -2.02 25.15 -12.43
CA GLU A 311 -3.11 24.17 -12.49
C GLU A 311 -2.70 22.79 -11.93
N MET A 312 -1.46 22.32 -12.20
CA MET A 312 -0.95 21.10 -11.59
C MET A 312 -0.84 21.17 -10.07
N HIS A 313 -0.50 22.32 -9.54
CA HIS A 313 -0.36 22.52 -8.10
C HIS A 313 -1.67 22.87 -7.40
N ARG A 314 -2.76 23.10 -8.13
CA ARG A 314 -4.06 23.45 -7.55
C ARG A 314 -4.70 22.25 -6.85
N THR A 315 -5.28 22.52 -5.68
CA THR A 315 -6.02 21.53 -4.90
C THR A 315 -7.31 21.11 -5.61
N TYR A 316 -7.60 19.82 -5.61
CA TYR A 316 -8.82 19.21 -6.14
C TYR A 316 -9.62 18.52 -5.04
N ALA A 317 -10.96 18.52 -5.20
CA ALA A 317 -11.87 17.68 -4.40
C ALA A 317 -11.91 16.24 -5.01
N PRO A 318 -12.37 15.23 -4.27
CA PRO A 318 -12.91 15.29 -2.92
C PRO A 318 -11.84 15.24 -1.82
N GLY A 319 -12.14 15.85 -0.66
CA GLY A 319 -11.30 15.84 0.53
C GLY A 319 -12.05 15.39 1.79
N ILE A 320 -11.34 15.28 2.91
CA ILE A 320 -11.89 14.99 4.23
C ILE A 320 -11.50 16.12 5.18
N GLY A 321 -12.45 17.00 5.51
CA GLY A 321 -12.21 18.10 6.44
C GLY A 321 -10.96 18.91 6.11
N PRO A 322 -10.08 19.16 7.11
CA PRO A 322 -8.86 19.94 6.94
C PRO A 322 -7.69 19.17 6.34
N LEU A 323 -7.87 17.86 6.03
CA LEU A 323 -6.75 17.05 5.55
C LEU A 323 -6.28 17.45 4.16
N ASN A 324 -5.03 17.12 3.89
CA ASN A 324 -4.39 17.23 2.60
C ASN A 324 -5.19 16.54 1.49
N ARG A 325 -5.20 17.11 0.29
CA ARG A 325 -6.00 16.68 -0.86
C ARG A 325 -5.14 16.37 -2.06
N MET A 326 -5.75 15.76 -3.07
CA MET A 326 -5.10 15.61 -4.38
C MET A 326 -4.98 16.97 -5.06
N ALA A 327 -3.83 17.22 -5.62
CA ALA A 327 -3.61 18.18 -6.68
C ALA A 327 -3.60 17.44 -8.03
N LEU A 328 -3.25 18.11 -9.13
CA LEU A 328 -3.28 17.49 -10.44
C LEU A 328 -1.95 16.76 -10.73
N GLY A 329 -1.90 15.49 -10.32
CA GLY A 329 -0.70 14.64 -10.40
C GLY A 329 0.20 14.70 -9.17
N PHE A 330 0.13 15.76 -8.40
CA PHE A 330 0.67 15.87 -7.06
C PHE A 330 -0.40 15.58 -6.01
N TYR A 331 0.00 15.49 -4.76
CA TYR A 331 -0.89 15.59 -3.60
C TYR A 331 -0.31 16.56 -2.58
N GLU A 332 -1.18 17.17 -1.79
CA GLU A 332 -0.76 18.07 -0.73
C GLU A 332 -0.09 17.31 0.41
N SER A 333 0.90 17.96 1.01
CA SER A 333 1.55 17.56 2.26
C SER A 333 1.74 18.79 3.14
N ASN A 334 0.70 19.63 3.21
CA ASN A 334 0.71 20.89 3.93
C ASN A 334 1.09 20.68 5.39
N MET A 335 2.01 21.48 5.89
CA MET A 335 2.58 21.36 7.22
C MET A 335 2.99 22.73 7.74
N ASN A 336 2.79 22.98 9.04
CA ASN A 336 3.15 24.26 9.68
C ASN A 336 2.59 25.51 8.99
N GLY A 337 1.40 25.39 8.37
CA GLY A 337 0.78 26.48 7.61
C GLY A 337 1.41 26.76 6.24
N ARG A 338 2.36 25.90 5.79
CA ARG A 338 2.94 26.02 4.45
C ARG A 338 2.19 25.14 3.46
N ARG A 339 2.03 25.68 2.26
CA ARG A 339 1.46 24.95 1.14
C ARG A 339 2.54 24.11 0.45
N ILE A 340 2.42 22.81 0.60
CA ILE A 340 3.39 21.85 0.07
C ILE A 340 2.65 20.89 -0.87
N VAL A 341 3.16 20.71 -2.09
CA VAL A 341 2.72 19.64 -2.99
C VAL A 341 3.84 18.62 -3.16
N SER A 342 3.47 17.36 -3.18
CA SER A 342 4.42 16.26 -3.01
C SER A 342 4.09 15.08 -3.90
N HIS A 343 5.09 14.21 -4.07
CA HIS A 343 4.90 12.84 -4.51
C HIS A 343 5.99 11.93 -3.93
N GLY A 344 5.57 10.89 -3.21
CA GLY A 344 6.45 9.82 -2.79
C GLY A 344 6.62 8.75 -3.87
N GLY A 345 7.65 7.95 -3.77
CA GLY A 345 7.89 6.87 -4.70
C GLY A 345 8.63 5.70 -4.08
N ASP A 346 8.13 4.51 -4.37
CA ASP A 346 8.67 3.27 -3.86
C ASP A 346 8.81 2.26 -5.00
N THR A 347 9.96 1.57 -5.03
CA THR A 347 10.16 0.29 -5.70
C THR A 347 10.38 -0.77 -4.62
N GLN A 348 10.93 -1.92 -4.92
CA GLN A 348 11.30 -2.89 -3.87
C GLN A 348 12.47 -2.36 -3.03
N TRP A 349 13.46 -1.75 -3.71
CA TRP A 349 14.73 -1.38 -3.07
C TRP A 349 14.96 0.12 -2.96
N PHE A 350 14.22 0.95 -3.68
CA PHE A 350 14.42 2.39 -3.66
C PHE A 350 13.18 3.13 -3.14
N HIS A 351 13.41 4.11 -2.29
CA HIS A 351 12.35 4.89 -1.66
C HIS A 351 12.69 6.37 -1.74
N SER A 352 11.78 7.14 -2.34
CA SER A 352 12.00 8.56 -2.62
C SER A 352 10.85 9.43 -2.17
N ASP A 353 11.12 10.70 -1.96
CA ASP A 353 10.10 11.71 -1.69
C ASP A 353 10.53 13.05 -2.31
N LEU A 354 9.58 13.73 -2.96
CA LEU A 354 9.75 15.05 -3.56
C LEU A 354 8.67 15.97 -3.02
N ASN A 355 9.09 17.11 -2.45
CA ASN A 355 8.20 18.08 -1.82
C ASN A 355 8.54 19.49 -2.30
N LEU A 356 7.51 20.24 -2.72
CA LEU A 356 7.61 21.61 -3.21
C LEU A 356 6.80 22.54 -2.30
N PHE A 357 7.47 23.45 -1.62
CA PHE A 357 6.89 24.54 -0.85
C PHE A 357 6.58 25.69 -1.83
N ILE A 358 5.35 25.67 -2.35
CA ILE A 358 4.98 26.45 -3.53
C ILE A 358 5.11 27.95 -3.29
N ASP A 359 4.64 28.44 -2.13
CA ASP A 359 4.63 29.86 -1.81
C ASP A 359 5.99 30.37 -1.30
N ASP A 360 6.91 29.45 -0.96
CA ASP A 360 8.24 29.74 -0.42
C ASP A 360 9.36 29.57 -1.45
N GLY A 361 9.04 29.08 -2.67
CA GLY A 361 10.04 28.83 -3.72
C GLY A 361 11.08 27.76 -3.35
N VAL A 362 10.73 26.82 -2.44
CA VAL A 362 11.65 25.80 -1.90
C VAL A 362 11.22 24.40 -2.32
N GLY A 363 12.19 23.58 -2.71
CA GLY A 363 11.99 22.16 -2.98
C GLY A 363 12.98 21.29 -2.20
N ILE A 364 12.51 20.13 -1.73
CA ILE A 364 13.35 19.09 -1.12
C ILE A 364 13.04 17.74 -1.72
N TYR A 365 14.07 17.03 -2.13
CA TYR A 365 14.03 15.68 -2.65
C TYR A 365 14.98 14.78 -1.87
N VAL A 366 14.54 13.56 -1.58
CA VAL A 366 15.37 12.50 -1.01
C VAL A 366 15.12 11.19 -1.74
N SER A 367 16.17 10.39 -1.94
CA SER A 367 16.08 9.01 -2.38
C SER A 367 17.08 8.15 -1.64
N VAL A 368 16.64 6.96 -1.21
CA VAL A 368 17.46 5.95 -0.54
C VAL A 368 17.42 4.64 -1.33
N ASN A 369 18.48 3.81 -1.20
CA ASN A 369 18.63 2.56 -1.96
C ASN A 369 18.34 1.28 -1.15
N SER A 370 17.50 1.39 -0.14
CA SER A 370 17.02 0.25 0.66
C SER A 370 15.74 0.62 1.40
N PRO A 371 14.76 -0.30 1.60
CA PRO A 371 13.68 -0.13 2.57
C PRO A 371 14.21 -0.03 4.01
N GLY A 372 15.38 -0.61 4.25
CA GLY A 372 15.99 -0.67 5.57
C GLY A 372 15.27 -1.63 6.52
N ARG A 373 15.81 -1.75 7.73
CA ARG A 373 15.23 -2.61 8.76
C ARG A 373 13.82 -2.14 9.12
N GLU A 374 12.84 -3.05 9.05
CA GLU A 374 11.44 -2.78 9.41
C GLU A 374 10.82 -1.60 8.65
N GLY A 375 11.27 -1.32 7.42
CA GLY A 375 10.76 -0.21 6.63
C GLY A 375 11.25 1.16 7.07
N ALA A 376 12.44 1.26 7.62
CA ALA A 376 13.05 2.48 8.14
C ALA A 376 13.09 3.63 7.13
N ALA A 377 13.18 3.34 5.82
CA ALA A 377 13.17 4.35 4.76
C ALA A 377 11.89 5.21 4.80
N HIS A 378 10.73 4.62 5.11
CA HIS A 378 9.48 5.36 5.23
C HIS A 378 9.52 6.36 6.39
N LEU A 379 10.03 5.91 7.54
CA LEU A 379 10.19 6.78 8.71
C LEU A 379 11.20 7.89 8.47
N LEU A 380 12.33 7.57 7.80
CA LEU A 380 13.37 8.54 7.46
C LEU A 380 12.82 9.67 6.59
N ARG A 381 12.11 9.34 5.49
CA ARG A 381 11.52 10.35 4.59
C ARG A 381 10.56 11.28 5.32
N GLY A 382 9.64 10.72 6.11
CA GLY A 382 8.70 11.49 6.90
C GLY A 382 9.36 12.34 7.99
N ALA A 383 10.42 11.83 8.65
CA ALA A 383 11.18 12.58 9.63
C ALA A 383 11.97 13.71 8.98
N LEU A 384 12.65 13.44 7.85
CA LEU A 384 13.41 14.45 7.12
C LEU A 384 12.54 15.65 6.72
N LEU A 385 11.36 15.40 6.13
CA LEU A 385 10.45 16.48 5.75
C LEU A 385 9.97 17.26 6.98
N ARG A 386 9.59 16.57 8.05
CA ARG A 386 9.07 17.19 9.27
C ARG A 386 10.14 18.04 9.97
N GLU A 387 11.33 17.50 10.18
CA GLU A 387 12.44 18.21 10.81
C GLU A 387 12.92 19.39 9.96
N PHE A 388 12.95 19.23 8.63
CA PHE A 388 13.21 20.33 7.70
C PHE A 388 12.18 21.44 7.84
N THR A 389 10.90 21.06 7.86
CA THR A 389 9.79 22.02 7.97
C THR A 389 9.79 22.71 9.34
N ASP A 390 9.99 21.97 10.43
CA ASP A 390 10.04 22.53 11.77
C ASP A 390 11.24 23.48 11.96
N ARG A 391 12.38 23.19 11.30
CA ARG A 391 13.60 24.02 11.39
C ARG A 391 13.47 25.33 10.61
N TYR A 392 13.01 25.27 9.36
CA TYR A 392 13.02 26.42 8.46
C TYR A 392 11.68 27.14 8.35
N PHE A 393 10.61 26.45 8.65
CA PHE A 393 9.22 26.94 8.57
C PHE A 393 8.43 26.54 9.82
N PRO A 394 8.85 26.95 11.02
CA PRO A 394 8.19 26.56 12.26
C PRO A 394 6.73 27.03 12.28
N GLY A 395 5.85 26.19 12.84
CA GLY A 395 4.45 26.50 13.05
C GLY A 395 3.97 26.01 14.41
N PRO A 396 2.93 26.63 14.98
CA PRO A 396 2.40 26.21 16.28
C PRO A 396 1.75 24.83 16.18
N PRO A 397 1.86 23.98 17.23
CA PRO A 397 1.08 22.76 17.30
C PRO A 397 -0.39 23.06 17.56
N ASP A 398 -1.29 22.24 17.05
CA ASP A 398 -2.70 22.29 17.42
C ASP A 398 -2.94 21.52 18.73
N ILE A 399 -3.17 22.27 19.80
CA ILE A 399 -3.40 21.75 21.14
C ILE A 399 -4.86 21.92 21.60
N ARG A 400 -5.75 22.41 20.72
CA ARG A 400 -7.18 22.53 21.02
C ARG A 400 -7.78 21.20 21.44
N ARG A 401 -8.88 21.22 22.19
CA ARG A 401 -9.59 20.04 22.69
C ARG A 401 -11.09 20.28 22.72
N VAL A 402 -11.85 19.27 22.30
CA VAL A 402 -13.29 19.25 22.49
C VAL A 402 -13.65 18.80 23.91
N ALA A 403 -14.90 19.00 24.32
CA ALA A 403 -15.39 18.51 25.61
C ALA A 403 -15.24 16.98 25.74
N PRO A 404 -14.82 16.44 26.92
CA PRO A 404 -14.54 15.01 27.08
C PRO A 404 -15.70 14.07 26.71
N GLY A 405 -16.94 14.49 27.00
CA GLY A 405 -18.13 13.71 26.63
C GLY A 405 -18.33 13.59 25.11
N MET A 406 -18.02 14.63 24.37
CA MET A 406 -18.04 14.64 22.91
C MET A 406 -16.94 13.75 22.35
N ALA A 407 -15.69 13.92 22.83
CA ALA A 407 -14.56 13.07 22.41
C ALA A 407 -14.86 11.58 22.61
N LYS A 408 -15.43 11.21 23.78
CA LYS A 408 -15.85 9.83 24.06
C LYS A 408 -16.90 9.32 23.06
N ALA A 409 -17.92 10.13 22.77
CA ALA A 409 -18.98 9.74 21.84
C ALA A 409 -18.44 9.57 20.41
N HIS A 410 -17.59 10.49 19.97
CA HIS A 410 -17.01 10.45 18.63
C HIS A 410 -15.99 9.29 18.47
N ALA A 411 -15.16 9.03 19.47
CA ALA A 411 -14.27 7.87 19.47
C ALA A 411 -15.06 6.54 19.43
N ALA A 412 -16.19 6.46 20.15
CA ALA A 412 -17.08 5.30 20.08
C ALA A 412 -17.71 5.14 18.69
N LEU A 413 -18.11 6.23 18.04
CA LEU A 413 -18.67 6.21 16.69
C LEU A 413 -17.65 5.75 15.64
N MET A 414 -16.38 6.07 15.84
CA MET A 414 -15.29 5.65 14.96
C MET A 414 -14.93 4.16 15.11
N THR A 415 -15.44 3.48 16.14
CA THR A 415 -15.08 2.07 16.41
C THR A 415 -15.52 1.16 15.27
N GLY A 416 -14.57 0.40 14.72
CA GLY A 416 -14.86 -0.55 13.65
C GLY A 416 -13.65 -0.94 12.81
N THR A 417 -13.92 -1.77 11.80
CA THR A 417 -12.94 -2.20 10.79
C THR A 417 -13.13 -1.36 9.53
N TYR A 418 -12.02 -0.96 8.93
CA TYR A 418 -11.99 -0.11 7.75
C TYR A 418 -11.14 -0.73 6.66
N GLU A 419 -11.54 -0.52 5.41
CA GLU A 419 -10.80 -0.88 4.20
C GLU A 419 -10.18 0.37 3.58
N ASN A 420 -8.97 0.21 3.04
CA ASN A 420 -8.28 1.28 2.31
C ASN A 420 -8.87 1.41 0.89
N SER A 421 -8.90 2.62 0.35
CA SER A 421 -9.34 2.85 -1.04
C SER A 421 -8.39 2.26 -2.09
N ARG A 422 -7.11 2.12 -1.77
CA ARG A 422 -6.12 1.42 -2.59
C ARG A 422 -6.23 -0.08 -2.33
N THR A 423 -7.14 -0.75 -2.99
CA THR A 423 -7.45 -2.17 -2.80
C THR A 423 -7.88 -2.82 -4.12
N SER A 424 -7.75 -4.14 -4.19
CA SER A 424 -8.41 -4.97 -5.21
C SER A 424 -9.73 -5.50 -4.63
N ARG A 425 -10.78 -5.59 -5.45
CA ARG A 425 -12.08 -6.11 -5.02
C ARG A 425 -12.60 -7.27 -5.85
N ASP A 426 -12.25 -7.32 -7.12
CA ASP A 426 -12.78 -8.30 -8.07
C ASP A 426 -11.86 -9.52 -8.27
N ASN A 427 -10.82 -9.63 -7.47
CA ASN A 427 -9.87 -10.75 -7.53
C ASN A 427 -9.41 -11.19 -6.14
N PHE A 428 -8.65 -12.28 -6.07
CA PHE A 428 -8.22 -12.91 -4.83
C PHE A 428 -7.33 -12.00 -3.95
N ALA A 429 -6.65 -10.99 -4.52
CA ALA A 429 -5.82 -10.07 -3.74
C ALA A 429 -6.64 -9.26 -2.73
N SER A 430 -7.96 -9.17 -2.93
CA SER A 430 -8.91 -8.57 -1.98
C SER A 430 -8.85 -9.17 -0.57
N ILE A 431 -8.35 -10.41 -0.40
CA ILE A 431 -8.20 -11.07 0.90
C ILE A 431 -7.13 -10.39 1.78
N ALA A 432 -6.25 -9.57 1.21
CA ALA A 432 -5.26 -8.79 1.96
C ALA A 432 -5.92 -7.88 3.02
N ASP A 433 -7.14 -7.43 2.78
CA ASP A 433 -7.92 -6.61 3.72
C ASP A 433 -8.24 -7.33 5.04
N ILE A 434 -8.26 -8.69 5.05
CA ILE A 434 -8.42 -9.44 6.30
C ILE A 434 -7.08 -9.71 7.01
N ILE A 435 -5.99 -9.76 6.27
CA ILE A 435 -4.66 -10.07 6.83
C ILE A 435 -4.13 -8.88 7.64
N SER A 436 -4.34 -7.67 7.12
CA SER A 436 -3.89 -6.43 7.76
C SER A 436 -5.03 -5.40 7.87
N PRO A 437 -6.07 -5.67 8.67
CA PRO A 437 -7.21 -4.78 8.78
C PRO A 437 -6.85 -3.50 9.52
N THR A 438 -7.36 -2.36 9.03
CA THR A 438 -7.33 -1.12 9.78
C THR A 438 -8.49 -1.10 10.77
N GLN A 439 -8.18 -1.03 12.06
CA GLN A 439 -9.17 -1.00 13.14
C GLN A 439 -9.08 0.29 13.92
N ALA A 440 -10.20 0.95 14.14
CA ALA A 440 -10.32 2.09 15.02
C ALA A 440 -11.01 1.67 16.32
N SER A 441 -10.53 2.16 17.46
CA SER A 441 -11.08 1.86 18.80
C SER A 441 -10.87 3.05 19.74
N PRO A 442 -11.72 3.22 20.76
CA PRO A 442 -11.48 4.16 21.82
C PRO A 442 -10.16 3.85 22.54
N GLY A 443 -9.35 4.86 22.75
CA GLY A 443 -8.14 4.82 23.54
C GLY A 443 -8.38 5.33 24.97
N PRO A 444 -7.31 5.40 25.80
CA PRO A 444 -7.39 6.00 27.12
C PRO A 444 -7.78 7.48 27.05
N ASP A 445 -8.36 8.03 28.10
CA ASP A 445 -8.70 9.46 28.24
C ASP A 445 -9.55 10.03 27.08
N ASN A 446 -10.52 9.26 26.60
CA ASN A 446 -11.42 9.62 25.50
C ASN A 446 -10.71 9.92 24.18
N THR A 447 -9.55 9.29 23.97
CA THR A 447 -8.80 9.38 22.71
C THR A 447 -9.25 8.32 21.71
N LEU A 448 -8.74 8.41 20.49
CA LEU A 448 -8.91 7.42 19.44
C LEU A 448 -7.57 6.74 19.16
N VAL A 449 -7.57 5.44 18.94
CA VAL A 449 -6.43 4.65 18.47
C VAL A 449 -6.83 3.97 17.15
N VAL A 450 -5.96 4.03 16.16
CA VAL A 450 -6.17 3.39 14.85
C VAL A 450 -4.98 2.48 14.57
N SER A 451 -5.22 1.20 14.28
CA SER A 451 -4.17 0.23 13.98
C SER A 451 -3.42 0.60 12.70
N GLY A 452 -2.13 0.27 12.64
CA GLY A 452 -1.28 0.59 11.49
C GLY A 452 -0.76 2.03 11.44
N PHE A 453 -1.15 2.89 12.41
CA PHE A 453 -0.58 4.22 12.61
C PHE A 453 0.32 4.21 13.83
N VAL A 454 1.62 4.18 13.58
CA VAL A 454 2.65 4.12 14.64
C VAL A 454 3.49 5.38 14.65
N GLY A 455 3.96 5.75 15.84
CA GLY A 455 4.94 6.82 16.01
C GLY A 455 6.36 6.35 15.71
N VAL A 456 7.29 7.29 15.72
CA VAL A 456 8.74 7.00 15.56
C VAL A 456 9.31 6.06 16.64
N ASN A 457 8.60 5.93 17.76
CA ASN A 457 8.92 5.01 18.86
C ASN A 457 8.33 3.60 18.67
N GLY A 458 7.69 3.32 17.52
CA GLY A 458 7.01 2.05 17.23
C GLY A 458 5.70 1.84 17.99
N GLN A 459 5.25 2.80 18.81
CA GLN A 459 3.99 2.70 19.57
C GLN A 459 2.82 3.25 18.75
N PRO A 460 1.59 2.74 18.96
CA PRO A 460 0.40 3.29 18.33
C PRO A 460 0.25 4.79 18.59
N VAL A 461 -0.14 5.53 17.56
CA VAL A 461 -0.46 6.94 17.71
C VAL A 461 -1.76 7.09 18.50
N ILE A 462 -1.71 7.94 19.51
CA ILE A 462 -2.89 8.32 20.30
C ILE A 462 -3.42 9.63 19.75
N TRP A 463 -4.64 9.59 19.22
CA TRP A 463 -5.30 10.71 18.57
C TRP A 463 -6.24 11.42 19.54
N ARG A 464 -6.02 12.73 19.77
CA ARG A 464 -6.84 13.58 20.65
C ARG A 464 -7.68 14.52 19.82
N GLU A 465 -8.99 14.51 20.06
CA GLU A 465 -9.92 15.33 19.28
C GLU A 465 -9.79 16.81 19.64
N SER A 466 -9.60 17.64 18.59
CA SER A 466 -9.45 19.11 18.70
C SER A 466 -10.69 19.87 18.23
N GLU A 467 -11.35 19.36 17.21
CA GLU A 467 -12.62 19.82 16.65
C GLU A 467 -13.49 18.59 16.34
N PRO A 468 -14.80 18.71 16.17
CA PRO A 468 -15.66 17.58 15.88
C PRO A 468 -15.16 16.76 14.68
N PHE A 469 -14.80 15.50 14.94
CA PHE A 469 -14.23 14.54 13.98
C PHE A 469 -12.89 14.95 13.36
N VAL A 470 -12.12 15.78 14.07
CA VAL A 470 -10.73 16.11 13.76
C VAL A 470 -9.87 15.83 14.98
N TRP A 471 -8.86 15.01 14.81
CA TRP A 471 -7.95 14.60 15.88
C TRP A 471 -6.51 14.97 15.52
N HIS A 472 -5.72 15.26 16.55
CA HIS A 472 -4.27 15.44 16.42
C HIS A 472 -3.52 14.44 17.28
N ASP A 473 -2.29 14.12 16.90
CA ASP A 473 -1.37 13.35 17.75
C ASP A 473 -0.97 14.14 19.00
N ALA A 474 -0.21 13.52 19.90
CA ALA A 474 0.21 14.16 21.14
C ALA A 474 1.04 15.44 20.94
N ALA A 475 1.78 15.52 19.84
CA ALA A 475 2.57 16.69 19.48
C ALA A 475 1.76 17.79 18.78
N GLY A 476 0.51 17.54 18.40
CA GLY A 476 -0.35 18.46 17.66
C GLY A 476 0.14 18.75 16.22
N LYS A 477 0.92 17.82 15.65
CA LYS A 477 1.56 17.99 14.33
C LYS A 477 0.94 17.12 13.24
N ARG A 478 0.35 15.98 13.61
CA ARG A 478 -0.32 15.08 12.67
C ARG A 478 -1.82 15.15 12.87
N THR A 479 -2.58 15.16 11.78
CA THR A 479 -4.04 15.28 11.78
C THR A 479 -4.68 14.01 11.25
N LEU A 480 -5.74 13.56 11.92
CA LEU A 480 -6.70 12.58 11.44
C LEU A 480 -8.06 13.25 11.38
N ALA A 481 -8.80 13.04 10.30
CA ALA A 481 -10.17 13.56 10.22
C ALA A 481 -11.11 12.54 9.58
N ALA A 482 -12.40 12.64 9.95
CA ALA A 482 -13.45 11.78 9.43
C ALA A 482 -14.59 12.61 8.83
N THR A 483 -15.22 12.06 7.78
CA THR A 483 -16.51 12.53 7.28
C THR A 483 -17.61 11.70 7.92
N VAL A 484 -18.49 12.37 8.67
CA VAL A 484 -19.66 11.73 9.31
C VAL A 484 -20.92 12.35 8.73
N LYS A 485 -21.91 11.50 8.39
CA LYS A 485 -23.21 11.91 7.91
C LYS A 485 -24.27 11.02 8.55
N ASP A 486 -25.35 11.61 9.02
CA ASP A 486 -26.48 10.92 9.64
C ASP A 486 -26.07 9.92 10.75
N GLY A 487 -25.09 10.35 11.59
CA GLY A 487 -24.56 9.52 12.67
C GLY A 487 -23.73 8.31 12.23
N LYS A 488 -23.27 8.27 10.97
CA LYS A 488 -22.44 7.20 10.43
C LYS A 488 -21.13 7.74 9.89
N VAL A 489 -20.03 7.09 10.20
CA VAL A 489 -18.74 7.38 9.57
C VAL A 489 -18.79 6.90 8.12
N LEU A 490 -18.55 7.81 7.19
CA LEU A 490 -18.46 7.48 5.77
C LEU A 490 -17.04 7.14 5.35
N ARG A 491 -16.07 7.89 5.85
CA ARG A 491 -14.65 7.73 5.53
C ARG A 491 -13.79 8.51 6.53
N PHE A 492 -12.55 8.12 6.67
CA PHE A 492 -11.52 8.91 7.37
C PHE A 492 -10.18 8.82 6.62
N SER A 493 -9.25 9.69 6.95
CA SER A 493 -7.85 9.61 6.55
C SER A 493 -6.97 10.40 7.55
N THR A 494 -5.69 10.52 7.23
CA THR A 494 -4.71 11.28 8.02
C THR A 494 -3.69 11.91 7.08
N ASP A 495 -3.11 13.04 7.48
CA ASP A 495 -2.04 13.72 6.75
C ASP A 495 -0.67 12.99 6.83
N ASP A 496 -0.55 11.97 7.69
CA ASP A 496 0.58 11.01 7.69
C ASP A 496 0.57 10.09 6.45
N ARG A 497 -0.52 10.06 5.69
CA ARG A 497 -0.68 9.27 4.49
C ARG A 497 -0.97 10.17 3.30
N SER A 498 -0.56 9.72 2.13
CA SER A 498 -0.89 10.45 0.89
C SER A 498 -2.40 10.61 0.74
N ALA A 499 -2.84 11.72 0.16
CA ALA A 499 -4.24 12.11 0.05
C ALA A 499 -5.16 11.11 -0.71
N PHE A 500 -4.56 10.14 -1.41
CA PHE A 500 -5.28 9.04 -2.05
C PHE A 500 -5.53 7.83 -1.13
N MET A 501 -5.06 7.85 0.11
CA MET A 501 -5.27 6.77 1.10
C MET A 501 -6.50 7.09 1.94
N ILE A 502 -7.67 6.69 1.45
CA ILE A 502 -8.96 6.89 2.12
C ILE A 502 -9.41 5.59 2.77
N TYR A 503 -9.83 5.66 4.03
CA TYR A 503 -10.35 4.52 4.78
C TYR A 503 -11.88 4.61 4.87
N GLN A 504 -12.57 3.55 4.48
CA GLN A 504 -14.02 3.44 4.50
C GLN A 504 -14.44 2.27 5.39
N PRO A 505 -15.58 2.33 6.11
CA PRO A 505 -16.05 1.21 6.91
C PRO A 505 -16.14 -0.07 6.07
N ALA A 506 -15.50 -1.14 6.55
CA ALA A 506 -15.58 -2.44 5.90
C ALA A 506 -17.03 -2.96 5.93
N PRO A 507 -17.56 -3.46 4.82
CA PRO A 507 -18.86 -4.13 4.83
C PRO A 507 -18.84 -5.28 5.85
N TRP A 508 -19.98 -5.52 6.54
CA TRP A 508 -20.03 -6.58 7.52
C TRP A 508 -19.64 -7.95 6.92
N THR A 509 -19.94 -8.17 5.65
CA THR A 509 -19.61 -9.37 4.90
C THR A 509 -18.12 -9.68 4.81
N ARG A 510 -17.27 -8.64 4.93
CA ARG A 510 -15.80 -8.68 4.79
C ARG A 510 -15.08 -8.29 6.07
N SER A 511 -15.82 -7.93 7.14
CA SER A 511 -15.21 -7.43 8.37
C SER A 511 -14.34 -8.49 9.04
N ALA A 512 -13.04 -8.19 9.17
CA ALA A 512 -12.07 -9.03 9.85
C ALA A 512 -12.45 -9.31 11.31
N GLY A 513 -13.19 -8.40 11.95
CA GLY A 513 -13.57 -8.50 13.36
C GLY A 513 -14.36 -9.77 13.73
N TRP A 514 -15.19 -10.29 12.81
CA TRP A 514 -15.88 -11.56 13.02
C TRP A 514 -15.30 -12.69 12.16
N LEU A 515 -14.84 -12.37 10.95
CA LEU A 515 -14.44 -13.38 9.97
C LEU A 515 -13.16 -14.09 10.37
N VAL A 516 -12.17 -13.37 10.91
CA VAL A 516 -10.91 -13.97 11.37
C VAL A 516 -11.13 -14.97 12.51
N PRO A 517 -11.86 -14.63 13.60
CA PRO A 517 -12.20 -15.61 14.63
C PRO A 517 -13.01 -16.80 14.09
N ALA A 518 -13.97 -16.56 13.19
CA ALA A 518 -14.78 -17.62 12.59
C ALA A 518 -13.92 -18.57 11.72
N LEU A 519 -12.99 -18.05 10.91
CA LEU A 519 -12.05 -18.85 10.13
C LEU A 519 -11.11 -19.65 11.03
N GLY A 520 -10.61 -19.07 12.13
CA GLY A 520 -9.78 -19.77 13.11
C GLY A 520 -10.55 -20.93 13.77
N ALA A 521 -11.78 -20.70 14.20
CA ALA A 521 -12.65 -21.74 14.75
C ALA A 521 -12.98 -22.84 13.73
N ALA A 522 -13.27 -22.44 12.47
CA ALA A 522 -13.53 -23.38 11.37
C ALA A 522 -12.31 -24.25 11.08
N ALA A 523 -11.12 -23.64 10.94
CA ALA A 523 -9.87 -24.36 10.72
C ALA A 523 -9.58 -25.35 11.85
N ALA A 524 -9.75 -24.94 13.11
CA ALA A 524 -9.56 -25.80 14.28
C ALA A 524 -10.51 -26.99 14.28
N ALA A 525 -11.80 -26.78 14.00
CA ALA A 525 -12.81 -27.86 13.93
C ALA A 525 -12.51 -28.87 12.81
N LEU A 526 -12.14 -28.38 11.63
CA LEU A 526 -11.77 -29.24 10.50
C LEU A 526 -10.46 -30.00 10.77
N LEU A 527 -9.46 -29.34 11.34
CA LEU A 527 -8.18 -29.94 11.69
C LEU A 527 -8.36 -31.04 12.75
N LEU A 528 -9.14 -30.78 13.82
CA LEU A 528 -9.50 -31.80 14.79
C LEU A 528 -10.19 -32.99 14.15
N THR A 529 -11.12 -32.74 13.21
CA THR A 529 -11.84 -33.82 12.50
C THR A 529 -10.87 -34.66 11.66
N ALA A 530 -9.93 -34.02 10.96
CA ALA A 530 -8.92 -34.66 10.13
C ALA A 530 -7.93 -35.49 10.97
N LEU A 531 -7.39 -34.90 12.06
CA LEU A 531 -6.37 -35.56 12.90
C LEU A 531 -6.96 -36.68 13.76
N LEU A 532 -8.16 -36.51 14.30
CA LEU A 532 -8.79 -37.55 15.11
C LEU A 532 -9.23 -38.76 14.29
N TRP A 533 -9.41 -38.64 13.01
CA TRP A 533 -9.84 -39.75 12.17
C TRP A 533 -8.82 -40.92 12.16
N PRO A 534 -7.55 -40.73 11.79
CA PRO A 534 -6.55 -41.81 11.86
C PRO A 534 -6.35 -42.32 13.31
N VAL A 535 -6.41 -41.45 14.31
CA VAL A 535 -6.31 -41.86 15.71
C VAL A 535 -7.43 -42.83 16.08
N VAL A 536 -8.67 -42.49 15.73
CA VAL A 536 -9.82 -43.37 15.96
C VAL A 536 -9.70 -44.68 15.20
N VAL A 537 -9.14 -44.68 13.99
CA VAL A 537 -8.86 -45.93 13.23
C VAL A 537 -7.83 -46.78 13.94
N LEU A 538 -6.74 -46.21 14.40
CA LEU A 538 -5.66 -46.91 15.14
C LEU A 538 -6.17 -47.47 16.49
N VAL A 539 -6.96 -46.70 17.23
CA VAL A 539 -7.55 -47.14 18.50
C VAL A 539 -8.47 -48.35 18.26
N ARG A 540 -9.33 -48.30 17.24
CA ARG A 540 -10.20 -49.43 16.87
C ARG A 540 -9.37 -50.66 16.50
N TRP A 541 -8.35 -50.50 15.71
CA TRP A 541 -7.47 -51.57 15.33
C TRP A 541 -6.80 -52.21 16.55
N LYS A 542 -6.26 -51.41 17.48
CA LYS A 542 -5.59 -51.89 18.70
C LYS A 542 -6.54 -52.67 19.63
N TYR A 543 -7.80 -52.28 19.71
CA TYR A 543 -8.80 -52.91 20.59
C TYR A 543 -9.74 -53.88 19.84
N GLY A 544 -9.46 -54.24 18.60
CA GLY A 544 -10.32 -55.14 17.81
C GLY A 544 -11.75 -54.67 17.59
N ALA A 545 -12.02 -53.36 17.78
CA ALA A 545 -13.38 -52.80 17.70
C ALA A 545 -13.81 -52.63 16.25
N ARG A 546 -14.98 -53.21 15.91
CA ARG A 546 -15.56 -53.09 14.56
C ARG A 546 -16.13 -51.70 14.31
N PHE A 547 -16.08 -51.24 13.04
CA PHE A 547 -16.74 -49.97 12.64
C PHE A 547 -18.24 -50.19 12.62
N ALA A 548 -18.96 -49.52 13.53
CA ALA A 548 -20.37 -49.77 13.80
C ALA A 548 -21.35 -49.15 12.75
N LEU A 549 -20.89 -48.17 11.94
CA LEU A 549 -21.73 -47.54 10.91
C LEU A 549 -21.77 -48.36 9.64
N GLN A 550 -22.96 -48.46 9.01
CA GLN A 550 -23.17 -49.21 7.76
C GLN A 550 -23.88 -48.36 6.72
N GLY A 551 -23.80 -48.77 5.45
CA GLY A 551 -24.50 -48.11 4.34
C GLY A 551 -24.22 -46.60 4.24
N ALA A 552 -25.28 -45.82 4.01
CA ALA A 552 -25.19 -44.37 3.83
C ALA A 552 -24.53 -43.62 5.00
N GLN A 553 -24.69 -44.11 6.26
CA GLN A 553 -24.04 -43.49 7.42
C GLN A 553 -22.52 -43.69 7.44
N ALA A 554 -22.07 -44.86 6.95
CA ALA A 554 -20.63 -45.11 6.85
C ALA A 554 -19.99 -44.28 5.74
N HIS A 555 -20.70 -44.09 4.62
CA HIS A 555 -20.24 -43.29 3.49
C HIS A 555 -20.20 -41.80 3.87
N SER A 556 -21.26 -41.24 4.48
CA SER A 556 -21.30 -39.84 4.90
C SER A 556 -20.22 -39.52 5.93
N TYR A 557 -20.01 -40.42 6.91
CA TYR A 557 -18.94 -40.32 7.90
C TYR A 557 -17.53 -40.22 7.29
N ARG A 558 -17.25 -41.01 6.23
CA ARG A 558 -15.96 -40.94 5.53
C ARG A 558 -15.87 -39.70 4.66
N ALA A 559 -16.96 -39.41 3.93
CA ALA A 559 -17.04 -38.27 3.03
C ALA A 559 -16.73 -36.94 3.74
N VAL A 560 -17.35 -36.68 4.90
CA VAL A 560 -17.11 -35.41 5.62
C VAL A 560 -15.69 -35.27 6.15
N ARG A 561 -14.99 -36.37 6.44
CA ARG A 561 -13.57 -36.34 6.87
C ARG A 561 -12.63 -36.09 5.72
N ILE A 562 -12.88 -36.72 4.58
CA ILE A 562 -12.16 -36.42 3.33
C ILE A 562 -12.42 -34.96 2.93
N ALA A 563 -13.68 -34.51 3.04
CA ALA A 563 -14.04 -33.14 2.78
C ALA A 563 -13.33 -32.13 3.70
N ALA A 564 -13.19 -32.47 4.99
CA ALA A 564 -12.44 -31.62 5.92
C ALA A 564 -10.96 -31.46 5.52
N ILE A 565 -10.33 -32.55 5.12
CA ILE A 565 -8.93 -32.53 4.62
C ILE A 565 -8.84 -31.73 3.32
N ALA A 566 -9.78 -31.94 2.38
CA ALA A 566 -9.81 -31.26 1.09
C ALA A 566 -10.04 -29.74 1.24
N ALA A 567 -10.98 -29.33 2.10
CA ALA A 567 -11.21 -27.92 2.39
C ALA A 567 -10.00 -27.24 3.05
N LEU A 568 -9.32 -27.92 4.00
CA LEU A 568 -8.09 -27.44 4.59
C LEU A 568 -6.95 -27.33 3.56
N ALA A 569 -6.87 -28.27 2.61
CA ALA A 569 -5.87 -28.21 1.54
C ALA A 569 -6.09 -27.01 0.61
N VAL A 570 -7.34 -26.73 0.23
CA VAL A 570 -7.68 -25.55 -0.59
C VAL A 570 -7.38 -24.25 0.19
N ALA A 571 -7.83 -24.15 1.45
CA ALA A 571 -7.59 -22.97 2.27
C ALA A 571 -6.08 -22.77 2.52
N GLY A 572 -5.35 -23.85 2.83
CA GLY A 572 -3.90 -23.84 3.00
C GLY A 572 -3.15 -23.46 1.72
N GLY A 573 -3.64 -23.88 0.56
CA GLY A 573 -3.10 -23.48 -0.74
C GLY A 573 -3.21 -21.98 -0.98
N TRP A 574 -4.35 -21.38 -0.69
CA TRP A 574 -4.52 -19.93 -0.77
C TRP A 574 -3.63 -19.18 0.22
N VAL A 575 -3.57 -19.64 1.47
CA VAL A 575 -2.66 -19.05 2.49
C VAL A 575 -1.20 -19.15 2.02
N ALA A 576 -0.78 -20.29 1.46
CA ALA A 576 0.58 -20.46 0.95
C ALA A 576 0.90 -19.47 -0.18
N ILE A 577 0.01 -19.31 -1.16
CA ILE A 577 0.18 -18.32 -2.25
C ILE A 577 0.33 -16.90 -1.68
N LEU A 578 -0.53 -16.52 -0.74
CA LEU A 578 -0.48 -15.18 -0.15
C LEU A 578 0.80 -14.95 0.65
N LEU A 579 1.24 -15.92 1.46
CA LEU A 579 2.48 -15.81 2.24
C LEU A 579 3.72 -15.74 1.32
N ILE A 580 3.77 -16.56 0.28
CA ILE A 580 4.87 -16.54 -0.69
C ILE A 580 4.88 -15.19 -1.43
N GLY A 581 3.71 -14.70 -1.82
CA GLY A 581 3.58 -13.41 -2.50
C GLY A 581 3.94 -12.21 -1.64
N LEU A 582 3.73 -12.28 -0.31
CA LEU A 582 4.18 -11.25 0.63
C LEU A 582 5.70 -11.26 0.84
N LEU A 583 6.34 -12.43 0.68
CA LEU A 583 7.79 -12.60 0.88
C LEU A 583 8.58 -12.38 -0.42
N GLU A 584 7.97 -12.65 -1.57
CA GLU A 584 8.62 -12.60 -2.88
C GLU A 584 7.64 -11.99 -3.90
N LEU A 585 7.69 -10.68 -4.11
CA LEU A 585 6.80 -9.99 -5.08
C LEU A 585 6.90 -10.57 -6.50
N ASP A 586 8.04 -11.15 -6.86
CA ASP A 586 8.25 -11.80 -8.16
C ASP A 586 7.43 -13.11 -8.33
N VAL A 587 6.96 -13.70 -7.22
CA VAL A 587 6.10 -14.89 -7.24
C VAL A 587 4.69 -14.58 -7.74
N PHE A 588 4.23 -13.34 -7.59
CA PHE A 588 2.99 -12.87 -8.22
C PHE A 588 3.16 -12.63 -9.75
N GLY A 589 4.11 -13.28 -10.37
CA GLY A 589 4.30 -13.33 -11.80
C GLY A 589 3.86 -14.68 -12.38
N PRO A 590 4.34 -15.03 -13.60
CA PRO A 590 4.01 -16.27 -14.29
C PRO A 590 4.18 -17.58 -13.48
N PRO A 591 5.11 -17.70 -12.51
CA PRO A 591 5.23 -18.91 -11.70
C PRO A 591 4.01 -19.23 -10.82
N ALA A 592 3.24 -18.23 -10.39
CA ALA A 592 2.04 -18.45 -9.59
C ALA A 592 0.81 -18.83 -10.43
N ALA A 593 0.78 -18.48 -11.71
CA ALA A 593 -0.38 -18.66 -12.57
C ALA A 593 -0.95 -20.09 -12.58
N PRO A 594 -0.16 -21.18 -12.67
CA PRO A 594 -0.69 -22.54 -12.62
C PRO A 594 -1.39 -22.86 -11.29
N TRP A 595 -0.86 -22.37 -10.17
CA TRP A 595 -1.43 -22.59 -8.84
C TRP A 595 -2.68 -21.76 -8.62
N LEU A 596 -2.70 -20.52 -9.12
CA LEU A 596 -3.89 -19.66 -9.11
C LEU A 596 -5.01 -20.29 -9.92
N LEU A 597 -4.71 -20.80 -11.13
CA LEU A 597 -5.69 -21.50 -11.97
C LEU A 597 -6.18 -22.80 -11.30
N LEU A 598 -5.28 -23.58 -10.71
CA LEU A 598 -5.67 -24.80 -9.99
C LEU A 598 -6.64 -24.50 -8.85
N LEU A 599 -6.29 -23.55 -8.00
CA LEU A 599 -7.12 -23.17 -6.85
C LEU A 599 -8.38 -22.45 -7.28
N GLY A 600 -8.31 -21.54 -8.26
CA GLY A 600 -9.45 -20.78 -8.74
C GLY A 600 -10.49 -21.61 -9.48
N LEU A 601 -10.07 -22.65 -10.24
CA LEU A 601 -11.00 -23.51 -10.98
C LEU A 601 -11.50 -24.68 -10.15
N PHE A 602 -10.62 -25.39 -9.45
CA PHE A 602 -10.97 -26.60 -8.73
C PHE A 602 -11.33 -26.34 -7.26
N GLY A 603 -10.75 -25.31 -6.64
CA GLY A 603 -11.05 -24.94 -5.25
C GLY A 603 -12.53 -24.78 -4.96
N PRO A 604 -13.29 -23.98 -5.72
CA PRO A 604 -14.72 -23.80 -5.51
C PRO A 604 -15.52 -25.10 -5.59
N ALA A 605 -15.21 -25.95 -6.55
CA ALA A 605 -15.87 -27.26 -6.69
C ALA A 605 -15.60 -28.17 -5.48
N VAL A 606 -14.35 -28.19 -5.00
CA VAL A 606 -13.94 -28.92 -3.80
C VAL A 606 -14.66 -28.37 -2.56
N LEU A 607 -14.72 -27.05 -2.39
CA LEU A 607 -15.38 -26.41 -1.25
C LEU A 607 -16.90 -26.66 -1.28
N ALA A 608 -17.54 -26.56 -2.45
CA ALA A 608 -18.96 -26.87 -2.61
C ALA A 608 -19.27 -28.34 -2.29
N ALA A 609 -18.45 -29.27 -2.80
CA ALA A 609 -18.58 -30.70 -2.50
C ALA A 609 -18.33 -30.98 -1.01
N SER A 610 -17.41 -30.23 -0.36
CA SER A 610 -17.13 -30.37 1.07
C SER A 610 -18.31 -29.91 1.92
N LEU A 611 -18.94 -28.81 1.56
CA LEU A 611 -20.15 -28.33 2.24
C LEU A 611 -21.31 -29.33 2.03
N ALA A 612 -21.50 -29.84 0.83
CA ALA A 612 -22.52 -30.86 0.54
C ALA A 612 -22.29 -32.16 1.35
N ALA A 613 -21.04 -32.60 1.49
CA ALA A 613 -20.68 -33.75 2.32
C ALA A 613 -20.99 -33.52 3.81
N ALA A 614 -20.73 -32.32 4.31
CA ALA A 614 -21.03 -31.94 5.70
C ALA A 614 -22.56 -31.90 5.94
N LEU A 615 -23.32 -31.33 5.01
CA LEU A 615 -24.79 -31.33 5.05
C LEU A 615 -25.38 -32.75 5.00
N TRP A 616 -24.83 -33.60 4.13
CA TRP A 616 -25.25 -35.00 4.02
C TRP A 616 -24.96 -35.78 5.32
N ASP A 617 -23.79 -35.61 5.93
CA ASP A 617 -23.44 -36.27 7.22
C ASP A 617 -24.36 -35.76 8.35
N ALA A 618 -24.59 -34.45 8.41
CA ALA A 618 -25.52 -33.86 9.35
C ALA A 618 -26.93 -34.47 9.18
N TRP A 619 -27.45 -34.52 7.95
CA TRP A 619 -28.75 -35.15 7.64
C TRP A 619 -28.83 -36.60 8.15
N GLN A 620 -27.80 -37.45 7.87
CA GLN A 620 -27.77 -38.83 8.34
C GLN A 620 -27.74 -38.94 9.86
N ILE A 621 -27.02 -38.04 10.55
CA ILE A 621 -26.96 -38.01 12.01
C ILE A 621 -28.29 -37.59 12.61
N TRP A 622 -28.93 -36.55 12.10
CA TRP A 622 -30.16 -36.00 12.67
C TRP A 622 -31.39 -36.89 12.40
N THR A 623 -31.45 -37.56 11.28
CA THR A 623 -32.61 -38.41 10.91
C THR A 623 -32.50 -39.83 11.41
N ARG A 624 -31.28 -40.40 11.52
CA ARG A 624 -31.11 -41.84 11.77
C ARG A 624 -30.49 -42.20 13.11
N ARG A 625 -29.83 -41.24 13.81
CA ARG A 625 -29.26 -41.52 15.14
C ARG A 625 -30.22 -41.07 16.24
N LYS A 626 -30.71 -42.02 17.04
CA LYS A 626 -31.60 -41.76 18.17
C LYS A 626 -30.80 -41.92 19.49
N GLY A 627 -31.25 -41.26 20.56
CA GLY A 627 -30.75 -41.38 21.91
C GLY A 627 -29.73 -40.30 22.33
N TRP A 628 -29.52 -40.20 23.60
CA TRP A 628 -28.67 -39.18 24.28
C TRP A 628 -27.22 -39.17 23.78
N ARG A 629 -26.62 -40.35 23.54
CA ARG A 629 -25.23 -40.43 23.02
C ARG A 629 -25.04 -39.82 21.62
N SER A 630 -26.13 -39.53 20.90
CA SER A 630 -26.06 -38.85 19.58
C SER A 630 -25.96 -37.34 19.67
N TRP A 631 -26.17 -36.74 20.85
CA TRP A 631 -26.14 -35.29 21.04
C TRP A 631 -24.82 -34.65 20.61
N PHE A 632 -23.69 -35.20 21.09
CA PHE A 632 -22.38 -34.68 20.68
C PHE A 632 -22.15 -34.78 19.16
N ALA A 633 -22.56 -35.89 18.53
CA ALA A 633 -22.46 -36.05 17.08
C ALA A 633 -23.32 -35.02 16.33
N ARG A 634 -24.51 -34.71 16.84
CA ARG A 634 -25.38 -33.67 16.26
C ARG A 634 -24.74 -32.28 16.38
N LEU A 635 -24.24 -31.93 17.58
CA LEU A 635 -23.54 -30.65 17.77
C LEU A 635 -22.32 -30.55 16.85
N TRP A 636 -21.49 -31.61 16.80
CA TRP A 636 -20.31 -31.61 15.95
C TRP A 636 -20.65 -31.50 14.46
N SER A 637 -21.74 -32.12 14.00
CA SER A 637 -22.19 -31.99 12.62
C SER A 637 -22.61 -30.55 12.27
N VAL A 638 -23.24 -29.82 13.19
CA VAL A 638 -23.54 -28.38 13.01
C VAL A 638 -22.27 -27.56 12.94
N VAL A 639 -21.30 -27.85 13.82
CA VAL A 639 -19.98 -27.16 13.78
C VAL A 639 -19.28 -27.37 12.44
N LEU A 640 -19.29 -28.59 11.89
CA LEU A 640 -18.67 -28.87 10.58
C LEU A 640 -19.39 -28.17 9.43
N VAL A 641 -20.72 -28.15 9.42
CA VAL A 641 -21.51 -27.42 8.41
C VAL A 641 -21.18 -25.93 8.49
N ALA A 642 -21.20 -25.35 9.69
CA ALA A 642 -20.87 -23.94 9.89
C ALA A 642 -19.43 -23.62 9.46
N SER A 643 -18.47 -24.50 9.79
CA SER A 643 -17.06 -24.34 9.38
C SER A 643 -16.89 -24.34 7.86
N MET A 644 -17.54 -25.29 7.16
CA MET A 644 -17.52 -25.32 5.69
C MET A 644 -18.21 -24.10 5.08
N ALA A 645 -19.34 -23.69 5.66
CA ALA A 645 -20.07 -22.50 5.19
C ALA A 645 -19.24 -21.21 5.32
N VAL A 646 -18.47 -21.03 6.42
CA VAL A 646 -17.59 -19.89 6.61
C VAL A 646 -16.46 -19.88 5.56
N ILE A 647 -15.86 -21.04 5.25
CA ILE A 647 -14.80 -21.11 4.23
C ILE A 647 -15.37 -20.81 2.83
N VAL A 648 -16.55 -21.39 2.50
CA VAL A 648 -17.23 -21.10 1.23
C VAL A 648 -17.60 -19.61 1.15
N TRP A 649 -18.14 -19.04 2.23
CA TRP A 649 -18.43 -17.61 2.31
C TRP A 649 -17.21 -16.76 2.02
N THR A 650 -16.08 -17.07 2.67
CA THR A 650 -14.81 -16.36 2.44
C THR A 650 -14.38 -16.48 0.98
N ALA A 651 -14.41 -17.68 0.40
CA ALA A 651 -14.06 -17.88 -1.00
C ALA A 651 -14.93 -17.05 -1.96
N LEU A 652 -16.23 -16.92 -1.67
CA LEU A 652 -17.15 -16.13 -2.49
C LEU A 652 -16.92 -14.62 -2.34
N VAL A 653 -16.76 -14.15 -1.09
CA VAL A 653 -16.67 -12.72 -0.80
C VAL A 653 -15.31 -12.12 -1.21
N PHE A 654 -14.26 -12.93 -1.22
CA PHE A 654 -12.90 -12.52 -1.61
C PHE A 654 -12.46 -13.04 -2.97
N HIS A 655 -13.41 -13.46 -3.80
CA HIS A 655 -13.18 -13.88 -5.18
C HIS A 655 -12.08 -14.93 -5.34
N LEU A 656 -12.04 -15.92 -4.41
CA LEU A 656 -11.09 -17.04 -4.47
C LEU A 656 -11.57 -18.10 -5.48
N TYR A 657 -12.08 -17.65 -6.63
CA TYR A 657 -12.63 -18.49 -7.71
C TYR A 657 -12.44 -17.82 -9.07
N GLY A 658 -12.52 -18.64 -10.13
CA GLY A 658 -12.46 -18.18 -11.51
C GLY A 658 -11.13 -18.49 -12.21
N PRO A 659 -11.12 -18.39 -13.54
CA PRO A 659 -9.97 -18.69 -14.37
C PRO A 659 -8.97 -17.52 -14.46
N THR A 660 -9.23 -16.42 -13.74
CA THR A 660 -8.40 -15.21 -13.85
C THR A 660 -7.08 -15.38 -13.12
N THR A 661 -6.01 -14.96 -13.79
CA THR A 661 -4.69 -14.78 -13.19
C THR A 661 -4.36 -13.30 -12.99
N HIS A 662 -5.30 -12.40 -13.29
CA HIS A 662 -5.13 -10.95 -13.16
C HIS A 662 -5.46 -10.47 -11.75
N TYR A 663 -4.61 -9.63 -11.20
CA TYR A 663 -4.74 -9.08 -9.83
C TYR A 663 -3.88 -7.83 -9.62
#